data_4d1e850afe43c9fe277589f58c7ae617
#
_entry.id   4d1e850afe43c9fe277589f58c7ae617
#
_cell.length_a   1.000
_cell.length_b   1.000
_cell.length_c   1.000
_cell.angle_alpha   90.00
_cell.angle_beta   90.00
_cell.angle_gamma   90.00
#
_symmetry.space_group_name_H-M   'P 1'
#
loop_
_entity.id
_entity.type
_entity.pdbx_description
1 polymer ?
#
loop_
_entity_poly.entity_id
_entity_poly.type
_entity_poly.pdbx_seq_one_letter_code
_entity_poly.pdbx_strand_id
1 'polypeptide(L)'
;MAQKGNIGVTTENIFPVIKKFLYSDHEIFLREMVSNAVDATQKMKTLAERGDFKGELGDLTVRVSLDTDKGTLTISDRGIGMTEEEIKKFINQIAFSGVIDFLDKYKDIANAMIGHFGLGFYSSFMVSKKVEIVTRSYKEGSKAIKWSCDGSPEFEITDAEREDRGSDIILYIDDDCKEFLDKLKIQELLNKYCKFMAVPVAFGKKTEWKDGKQVDTDEDNIINSVEPLWTKTPSTLKDEDYKNFYRTLYPMQDEPLFWIHLNVDYPFNLTGILYFPRIKSNIELQRNKIQLYCNQVFVTDQVEGIVPEFLTLLHGVIDSPDIPLNVSRSYLQSDANVKKISNYIMKKEAARLASIFKENRKEYEEKWDDLKIFINYGMLSQEDFYDRAKDFALLKDVDGKYFTFEEYQTLIKDNQTDKDGNLIYLYANDKEAEYSYIEAAKSKGYSVLLLDGQLDTPMVSMLEQKLEKTRFSRVDADIVDRLIVKEDKKESELAKADQDNLSQAFRSQLPKVEKTEFYVDVQALGVQALPVLITQSEYMRRMKEASKFQAGMSFYAQMPDAYNLVLNSDHPLIKNVLENENKECADQLKPVVSELKGLEARLAALHQTQNGKKPEEITQEEKDEVKTTEQSIEEQRTKKNDIIASYAKGNNVIHQLIDLALLQNGMLKGAALDSFLKRSVDMIK
;
A
#
# COMPACT_ATOMS: atom_id res chain seq x y z
N MET A 1 -31.27 12.87 50.28
CA MET A 1 -30.35 14.00 50.23
C MET A 1 -29.18 13.65 49.29
N ALA A 2 -28.92 14.42 48.24
CA ALA A 2 -27.79 14.18 47.40
C ALA A 2 -26.52 14.69 48.11
N GLN A 3 -25.54 13.85 48.31
CA GLN A 3 -24.26 14.21 48.91
C GLN A 3 -23.35 14.71 47.80
N LYS A 4 -22.93 15.98 47.83
CA LYS A 4 -21.96 16.56 46.91
C LYS A 4 -20.58 16.55 47.61
N GLY A 5 -19.58 16.02 46.91
CA GLY A 5 -18.17 16.05 47.35
C GLY A 5 -17.25 16.30 46.20
N ASN A 6 -16.00 16.68 46.44
CA ASN A 6 -14.97 16.86 45.45
C ASN A 6 -14.20 15.54 45.31
N ILE A 7 -13.86 15.19 44.05
CA ILE A 7 -12.90 14.11 43.77
C ILE A 7 -11.50 14.67 44.02
N GLY A 8 -10.79 14.10 44.98
CA GLY A 8 -9.41 14.49 45.31
C GLY A 8 -8.40 13.52 44.72
N VAL A 9 -7.25 14.04 44.33
CA VAL A 9 -6.07 13.26 43.88
C VAL A 9 -4.92 13.60 44.86
N THR A 10 -4.29 12.53 45.38
CA THR A 10 -3.08 12.70 46.20
C THR A 10 -1.84 12.51 45.34
N THR A 11 -0.82 13.33 45.53
CA THR A 11 0.44 13.30 44.78
C THR A 11 1.14 11.96 44.93
N GLU A 12 1.06 11.30 46.08
CA GLU A 12 1.61 9.96 46.33
C GLU A 12 1.09 8.89 45.38
N ASN A 13 -0.17 9.02 44.95
CA ASN A 13 -0.80 8.05 44.07
C ASN A 13 -0.62 8.36 42.58
N ILE A 14 -0.50 9.63 42.21
CA ILE A 14 -0.43 10.04 40.80
C ILE A 14 0.99 9.97 40.23
N PHE A 15 2.03 10.23 41.05
CA PHE A 15 3.42 10.22 40.62
C PHE A 15 3.88 8.85 40.06
N PRO A 16 3.60 7.70 40.70
CA PRO A 16 3.88 6.38 40.15
C PRO A 16 3.16 6.09 38.84
N VAL A 17 1.92 6.63 38.67
CA VAL A 17 1.15 6.48 37.44
C VAL A 17 1.79 7.28 36.31
N ILE A 18 2.21 8.51 36.58
CA ILE A 18 2.94 9.35 35.59
C ILE A 18 4.25 8.65 35.19
N LYS A 19 5.04 8.19 36.16
CA LYS A 19 6.31 7.53 35.92
C LYS A 19 6.19 6.27 35.07
N LYS A 20 5.11 5.46 35.23
CA LYS A 20 4.97 4.15 34.58
C LYS A 20 4.07 4.13 33.37
N PHE A 21 3.09 5.04 33.26
CA PHE A 21 1.98 4.89 32.30
C PHE A 21 1.71 6.13 31.45
N LEU A 22 2.29 7.29 31.76
CA LEU A 22 2.01 8.50 31.01
C LEU A 22 2.69 8.49 29.63
N TYR A 23 3.86 7.88 29.55
CA TYR A 23 4.65 7.76 28.34
C TYR A 23 5.01 6.29 28.09
N SER A 24 4.80 5.83 26.87
CA SER A 24 5.13 4.46 26.44
C SER A 24 6.64 4.25 26.19
N ASP A 25 7.38 5.34 26.00
CA ASP A 25 8.79 5.33 25.63
C ASP A 25 9.56 6.34 26.50
N HIS A 26 10.63 5.88 27.15
CA HIS A 26 11.47 6.69 28.00
C HIS A 26 12.22 7.78 27.20
N GLU A 27 12.56 7.54 25.95
CA GLU A 27 13.28 8.49 25.08
C GLU A 27 12.58 9.85 24.95
N ILE A 28 11.25 9.89 25.14
CA ILE A 28 10.42 11.10 25.03
C ILE A 28 10.84 12.19 26.03
N PHE A 29 11.46 11.84 27.17
CA PHE A 29 11.89 12.82 28.16
C PHE A 29 12.75 13.92 27.54
N LEU A 30 13.67 13.57 26.66
CA LEU A 30 14.60 14.55 26.06
C LEU A 30 13.84 15.53 25.15
N ARG A 31 12.90 15.03 24.35
CA ARG A 31 12.01 15.88 23.55
C ARG A 31 11.26 16.88 24.42
N GLU A 32 10.64 16.42 25.51
CA GLU A 32 9.84 17.28 26.39
C GLU A 32 10.71 18.33 27.09
N MET A 33 11.90 17.94 27.58
CA MET A 33 12.80 18.89 28.24
C MET A 33 13.32 19.98 27.29
N VAL A 34 13.76 19.59 26.08
CA VAL A 34 14.24 20.55 25.09
C VAL A 34 13.09 21.41 24.57
N SER A 35 11.87 20.85 24.38
CA SER A 35 10.68 21.61 24.00
C SER A 35 10.32 22.68 25.02
N ASN A 36 10.41 22.39 26.33
CA ASN A 36 10.16 23.37 27.39
C ASN A 36 11.19 24.52 27.36
N ALA A 37 12.45 24.20 27.08
CA ALA A 37 13.51 25.20 26.92
C ALA A 37 13.29 26.08 25.67
N VAL A 38 12.84 25.49 24.57
CA VAL A 38 12.46 26.21 23.35
C VAL A 38 11.27 27.11 23.60
N ASP A 39 10.21 26.65 24.28
CA ASP A 39 9.04 27.45 24.63
C ASP A 39 9.42 28.64 25.54
N ALA A 40 10.27 28.42 26.55
CA ALA A 40 10.77 29.49 27.42
C ALA A 40 11.54 30.56 26.62
N THR A 41 12.32 30.13 25.64
CA THR A 41 13.09 31.00 24.75
C THR A 41 12.18 31.76 23.76
N GLN A 42 11.17 31.10 23.19
CA GLN A 42 10.18 31.73 22.31
C GLN A 42 9.37 32.79 23.05
N LYS A 43 8.94 32.53 24.30
CA LYS A 43 8.30 33.54 25.18
C LYS A 43 9.17 34.74 25.34
N MET A 44 10.49 34.57 25.56
CA MET A 44 11.43 35.67 25.70
C MET A 44 11.56 36.52 24.44
N LYS A 45 11.65 35.89 23.26
CA LYS A 45 11.65 36.57 21.96
C LYS A 45 10.39 37.44 21.80
N THR A 46 9.22 36.82 22.05
CA THR A 46 7.94 37.53 21.99
C THR A 46 7.85 38.76 22.89
N LEU A 47 8.32 38.65 24.14
CA LEU A 47 8.35 39.80 25.07
C LEU A 47 9.24 40.94 24.55
N ALA A 48 10.37 40.59 23.94
CA ALA A 48 11.27 41.59 23.36
C ALA A 48 10.67 42.25 22.10
N GLU A 49 10.10 41.49 21.19
CA GLU A 49 9.45 41.98 19.97
C GLU A 49 8.27 42.93 20.27
N ARG A 50 7.55 42.71 21.37
CA ARG A 50 6.43 43.52 21.80
C ARG A 50 6.85 44.71 22.67
N GLY A 51 8.14 44.81 23.04
CA GLY A 51 8.68 45.85 23.89
C GLY A 51 8.39 45.68 25.38
N ASP A 52 7.86 44.52 25.80
CA ASP A 52 7.65 44.17 27.23
C ASP A 52 8.98 43.81 27.93
N PHE A 53 10.04 43.57 27.15
CA PHE A 53 11.42 43.42 27.61
C PHE A 53 12.34 44.39 26.85
N LYS A 54 13.08 45.24 27.59
CA LYS A 54 13.96 46.27 27.02
C LYS A 54 15.46 45.95 27.11
N GLY A 55 15.82 44.79 27.67
CA GLY A 55 17.20 44.34 27.78
C GLY A 55 17.71 43.70 26.50
N GLU A 56 18.99 43.38 26.44
CA GLU A 56 19.58 42.61 25.36
C GLU A 56 19.18 41.13 25.47
N LEU A 57 18.75 40.54 24.35
CA LEU A 57 18.41 39.13 24.30
C LEU A 57 19.65 38.24 24.45
N GLY A 58 20.78 38.64 23.86
CA GLY A 58 22.00 37.87 23.83
C GLY A 58 21.83 36.55 23.06
N ASP A 59 22.67 35.58 23.39
CA ASP A 59 22.60 34.26 22.77
C ASP A 59 21.44 33.44 23.37
N LEU A 60 20.50 33.05 22.52
CA LEU A 60 19.28 32.29 22.89
C LEU A 60 19.40 30.78 22.57
N THR A 61 20.60 30.30 22.32
CA THR A 61 20.85 28.86 22.03
C THR A 61 20.52 28.00 23.26
N VAL A 62 19.67 27.00 23.07
CA VAL A 62 19.42 25.96 24.07
C VAL A 62 20.62 24.98 24.03
N ARG A 63 21.22 24.70 25.16
CA ARG A 63 22.39 23.85 25.27
C ARG A 63 22.06 22.57 26.01
N VAL A 64 22.38 21.43 25.39
CA VAL A 64 22.33 20.11 26.03
C VAL A 64 23.77 19.70 26.33
N SER A 65 24.04 19.34 27.56
CA SER A 65 25.37 18.92 28.03
C SER A 65 25.30 17.65 28.87
N LEU A 66 26.29 16.78 28.69
CA LEU A 66 26.41 15.49 29.36
C LEU A 66 27.67 15.49 30.20
N ASP A 67 27.55 15.20 31.50
CA ASP A 67 28.65 14.97 32.42
C ASP A 67 28.61 13.51 32.91
N THR A 68 29.38 12.67 32.28
CA THR A 68 29.41 11.24 32.58
C THR A 68 30.00 10.93 33.96
N ASP A 69 30.89 11.78 34.46
CA ASP A 69 31.52 11.60 35.77
C ASP A 69 30.54 11.85 36.93
N LYS A 70 29.66 12.87 36.73
CA LYS A 70 28.60 13.16 37.70
C LYS A 70 27.33 12.37 37.42
N GLY A 71 27.24 11.70 36.25
CA GLY A 71 26.04 10.97 35.81
C GLY A 71 24.87 11.92 35.55
N THR A 72 25.14 13.11 34.97
CA THR A 72 24.11 14.14 34.74
C THR A 72 23.96 14.52 33.28
N LEU A 73 22.70 14.75 32.89
CA LEU A 73 22.33 15.41 31.65
C LEU A 73 21.68 16.77 31.98
N THR A 74 22.19 17.84 31.39
CA THR A 74 21.73 19.18 31.66
C THR A 74 21.17 19.84 30.41
N ILE A 75 19.98 20.44 30.52
CA ILE A 75 19.35 21.26 29.47
C ILE A 75 19.32 22.71 29.97
N SER A 76 20.01 23.61 29.26
CA SER A 76 20.17 25.02 29.63
C SER A 76 19.50 25.94 28.60
N ASP A 77 18.68 26.86 29.06
CA ASP A 77 18.09 27.94 28.24
C ASP A 77 18.40 29.33 28.81
N ARG A 78 18.24 30.34 27.98
CA ARG A 78 18.24 31.78 28.33
C ARG A 78 16.88 32.44 28.06
N GLY A 79 15.82 31.66 28.27
CA GLY A 79 14.42 32.06 28.12
C GLY A 79 13.94 32.99 29.25
N ILE A 80 12.65 32.93 29.54
CA ILE A 80 12.02 33.79 30.56
C ILE A 80 12.45 33.46 31.99
N GLY A 81 12.95 32.26 32.28
CA GLY A 81 13.20 31.76 33.63
C GLY A 81 11.95 31.78 34.51
N MET A 82 12.12 31.52 35.81
CA MET A 82 11.01 31.43 36.77
C MET A 82 11.38 32.11 38.09
N THR A 83 10.39 32.78 38.73
CA THR A 83 10.45 33.17 40.13
C THR A 83 10.08 32.00 41.05
N GLU A 84 10.28 32.14 42.36
CA GLU A 84 9.88 31.10 43.32
C GLU A 84 8.37 30.82 43.27
N GLU A 85 7.55 31.84 43.13
CA GLU A 85 6.10 31.70 42.99
C GLU A 85 5.70 30.97 41.70
N GLU A 86 6.43 31.27 40.60
CA GLU A 86 6.22 30.61 39.31
C GLU A 86 6.61 29.13 39.36
N ILE A 87 7.71 28.78 40.04
CA ILE A 87 8.05 27.36 40.27
C ILE A 87 6.95 26.66 41.07
N LYS A 88 6.49 27.24 42.16
CA LYS A 88 5.40 26.69 42.97
C LYS A 88 4.11 26.50 42.17
N LYS A 89 3.85 27.41 41.22
CA LYS A 89 2.66 27.35 40.36
C LYS A 89 2.79 26.36 39.20
N PHE A 90 3.93 26.34 38.49
CA PHE A 90 4.06 25.61 37.20
C PHE A 90 4.82 24.28 37.32
N ILE A 91 5.65 24.12 38.36
CA ILE A 91 6.41 22.87 38.58
C ILE A 91 5.79 22.04 39.68
N ASN A 92 5.30 22.66 40.78
CA ASN A 92 4.75 21.89 41.89
C ASN A 92 3.25 21.53 41.73
N GLN A 93 2.57 22.06 40.70
CA GLN A 93 1.18 21.70 40.38
C GLN A 93 1.12 20.88 39.11
N ILE A 94 0.80 19.61 39.25
CA ILE A 94 0.70 18.66 38.15
C ILE A 94 -0.43 19.08 37.19
N ALA A 95 -0.20 19.00 35.88
CA ALA A 95 -1.13 19.42 34.83
C ALA A 95 -1.48 20.92 34.81
N PHE A 96 -0.59 21.77 35.33
CA PHE A 96 -0.72 23.21 35.23
C PHE A 96 0.33 23.79 34.27
N SER A 97 -0.13 24.38 33.15
CA SER A 97 0.78 24.91 32.12
C SER A 97 0.87 26.42 32.14
N GLY A 98 2.09 26.94 32.29
CA GLY A 98 2.35 28.38 32.14
C GLY A 98 2.22 28.90 30.69
N VAL A 99 2.00 28.01 29.74
CA VAL A 99 1.69 28.38 28.35
C VAL A 99 0.29 28.96 28.25
N ILE A 100 -0.69 28.38 28.95
CA ILE A 100 -2.10 28.86 28.93
C ILE A 100 -2.19 30.28 29.42
N ASP A 101 -1.57 30.61 30.57
CA ASP A 101 -1.56 31.98 31.12
C ASP A 101 -0.88 32.98 30.17
N PHE A 102 0.15 32.52 29.44
CA PHE A 102 0.85 33.35 28.46
C PHE A 102 0.00 33.59 27.21
N LEU A 103 -0.69 32.57 26.71
CA LEU A 103 -1.56 32.65 25.54
C LEU A 103 -2.80 33.52 25.79
N ASP A 104 -3.36 33.49 26.99
CA ASP A 104 -4.48 34.36 27.36
C ASP A 104 -4.10 35.84 27.25
N LYS A 105 -2.84 36.18 27.56
CA LYS A 105 -2.30 37.52 27.43
C LYS A 105 -1.88 37.87 25.99
N TYR A 106 -1.43 36.88 25.21
CA TYR A 106 -0.84 37.05 23.88
C TYR A 106 -1.48 36.13 22.85
N LYS A 107 -2.77 36.32 22.56
CA LYS A 107 -3.63 35.42 21.74
C LYS A 107 -3.13 35.18 20.33
N ASP A 108 -2.41 36.13 19.73
CA ASP A 108 -1.93 36.02 18.33
C ASP A 108 -0.77 35.02 18.16
N ILE A 109 -0.22 34.47 19.26
CA ILE A 109 0.95 33.58 19.25
C ILE A 109 0.56 32.17 19.75
N ALA A 110 -0.73 31.93 19.91
CA ALA A 110 -1.26 30.66 20.42
C ALA A 110 -0.70 29.44 19.70
N ASN A 111 -0.45 29.55 18.39
CA ASN A 111 -0.01 28.45 17.55
C ASN A 111 1.52 28.19 17.56
N ALA A 112 2.31 29.00 18.28
CA ALA A 112 3.78 28.89 18.30
C ALA A 112 4.33 28.08 19.49
N MET A 113 3.50 27.78 20.49
CA MET A 113 3.93 27.10 21.72
C MET A 113 3.68 25.61 21.68
N ILE A 114 4.58 24.85 22.30
CA ILE A 114 4.58 23.38 22.25
C ILE A 114 3.90 22.78 23.48
N GLY A 115 4.14 23.31 24.68
CA GLY A 115 3.82 22.71 25.99
C GLY A 115 2.43 23.03 26.53
N HIS A 116 1.36 22.41 26.03
CA HIS A 116 -0.02 22.74 26.47
C HIS A 116 -0.50 22.01 27.73
N PHE A 117 0.04 20.81 28.04
CA PHE A 117 -0.55 19.90 29.05
C PHE A 117 0.01 20.05 30.47
N GLY A 118 1.15 20.75 30.68
CA GLY A 118 1.79 20.86 31.98
C GLY A 118 2.27 19.54 32.59
N LEU A 119 2.49 18.54 31.78
CA LEU A 119 2.91 17.19 32.20
C LEU A 119 4.30 16.82 31.67
N GLY A 120 4.79 17.49 30.61
CA GLY A 120 6.03 17.15 29.93
C GLY A 120 7.25 17.14 30.86
N PHE A 121 7.31 18.10 31.81
CA PHE A 121 8.41 18.19 32.80
C PHE A 121 8.57 16.89 33.62
N TYR A 122 7.45 16.26 33.98
CA TYR A 122 7.48 15.05 34.83
C TYR A 122 8.03 13.80 34.11
N SER A 123 8.19 13.84 32.79
CA SER A 123 8.88 12.78 32.05
C SER A 123 10.36 12.64 32.47
N SER A 124 10.95 13.71 33.01
CA SER A 124 12.31 13.71 33.58
C SER A 124 12.50 12.65 34.66
N PHE A 125 11.49 12.36 35.46
CA PHE A 125 11.54 11.36 36.53
C PHE A 125 11.42 9.91 36.03
N MET A 126 11.18 9.71 34.73
CA MET A 126 11.23 8.36 34.13
C MET A 126 12.64 7.85 34.00
N VAL A 127 13.62 8.75 33.87
CA VAL A 127 15.02 8.43 33.58
C VAL A 127 16.00 8.93 34.65
N SER A 128 15.53 9.71 35.64
CA SER A 128 16.39 10.31 36.65
C SER A 128 15.91 9.98 38.06
N LYS A 129 16.88 9.75 38.95
CA LYS A 129 16.68 9.57 40.38
C LYS A 129 16.55 10.89 41.14
N LYS A 130 16.94 12.02 40.54
CA LYS A 130 16.85 13.36 41.07
C LYS A 130 16.82 14.36 39.92
N VAL A 131 16.04 15.42 40.06
CA VAL A 131 16.00 16.55 39.15
C VAL A 131 16.27 17.84 39.92
N GLU A 132 17.15 18.68 39.40
CA GLU A 132 17.40 20.04 39.92
C GLU A 132 17.06 21.04 38.81
N ILE A 133 16.48 22.18 39.22
CA ILE A 133 16.21 23.36 38.36
C ILE A 133 16.93 24.54 39.00
N VAL A 134 17.93 25.09 38.30
CA VAL A 134 18.53 26.39 38.68
C VAL A 134 17.99 27.44 37.73
N THR A 135 17.24 28.42 38.24
CA THR A 135 16.53 29.37 37.39
C THR A 135 16.56 30.79 37.93
N ARG A 136 16.54 31.77 37.02
CA ARG A 136 16.38 33.20 37.29
C ARG A 136 15.41 33.79 36.29
N SER A 137 14.38 34.48 36.81
CA SER A 137 13.36 35.13 35.96
C SER A 137 13.94 36.36 35.23
N TYR A 138 13.39 36.69 34.05
CA TYR A 138 13.69 37.91 33.30
C TYR A 138 13.21 39.17 33.99
N LYS A 139 12.34 39.03 34.99
CA LYS A 139 11.77 40.18 35.77
C LYS A 139 12.86 40.87 36.55
N GLU A 140 12.82 42.22 36.53
CA GLU A 140 13.81 43.03 37.20
C GLU A 140 13.84 42.74 38.71
N GLY A 141 15.04 42.65 39.30
CA GLY A 141 15.23 42.32 40.73
C GLY A 141 15.03 40.85 41.09
N SER A 142 14.78 39.96 40.13
CA SER A 142 14.63 38.53 40.38
C SER A 142 15.93 37.91 40.86
N LYS A 143 15.85 37.08 41.93
CA LYS A 143 16.96 36.31 42.48
C LYS A 143 17.01 34.95 41.79
N ALA A 144 18.20 34.37 41.68
CA ALA A 144 18.36 32.99 41.24
C ALA A 144 17.99 32.04 42.38
N ILE A 145 17.31 30.96 42.07
CA ILE A 145 16.89 29.94 43.01
C ILE A 145 17.19 28.54 42.44
N LYS A 146 17.37 27.57 43.33
CA LYS A 146 17.49 26.17 42.99
C LYS A 146 16.33 25.40 43.62
N TRP A 147 15.59 24.71 42.77
CA TRP A 147 14.59 23.71 43.13
C TRP A 147 15.17 22.33 42.96
N SER A 148 14.85 21.40 43.86
CA SER A 148 15.27 19.99 43.74
C SER A 148 14.18 19.03 44.21
N CYS A 149 14.08 17.86 43.55
CA CYS A 149 13.16 16.76 43.88
C CYS A 149 13.79 15.43 43.47
N ASP A 150 13.59 14.41 44.28
CA ASP A 150 14.07 13.04 44.05
C ASP A 150 12.97 12.11 43.49
N GLY A 151 11.84 12.67 43.04
CA GLY A 151 10.70 11.93 42.56
C GLY A 151 9.73 11.50 43.68
N SER A 152 9.96 11.91 44.93
CA SER A 152 8.98 11.90 46.01
C SER A 152 8.02 13.08 45.87
N PRO A 153 6.94 13.16 46.66
CA PRO A 153 6.07 14.33 46.71
C PRO A 153 6.73 15.57 47.31
N GLU A 154 7.92 15.43 47.91
CA GLU A 154 8.64 16.49 48.56
C GLU A 154 9.61 17.19 47.61
N PHE A 155 9.76 18.49 47.76
CA PHE A 155 10.71 19.33 47.02
C PHE A 155 11.43 20.25 47.97
N GLU A 156 12.62 20.72 47.55
CA GLU A 156 13.40 21.72 48.28
C GLU A 156 13.67 22.95 47.40
N ILE A 157 13.56 24.16 47.95
CA ILE A 157 13.98 25.40 47.27
C ILE A 157 15.02 26.09 48.10
N THR A 158 16.16 26.44 47.47
CA THR A 158 17.29 27.14 48.09
C THR A 158 17.74 28.29 47.19
N ASP A 159 18.44 29.27 47.80
CA ASP A 159 19.12 30.33 47.03
C ASP A 159 20.18 29.70 46.12
N ALA A 160 20.38 30.28 44.95
CA ALA A 160 21.38 29.84 43.97
C ALA A 160 22.09 31.04 43.34
N GLU A 161 23.21 30.79 42.69
CA GLU A 161 23.92 31.78 41.90
C GLU A 161 23.69 31.49 40.42
N ARG A 162 23.14 32.47 39.69
CA ARG A 162 22.99 32.47 38.23
C ARG A 162 22.99 33.93 37.76
N GLU A 163 23.95 34.26 36.89
CA GLU A 163 24.10 35.65 36.42
C GLU A 163 23.02 36.04 35.41
N ASP A 164 22.73 35.13 34.49
CA ASP A 164 21.76 35.36 33.41
C ASP A 164 20.37 34.81 33.74
N ARG A 165 19.33 35.40 33.08
CA ARG A 165 17.99 34.81 33.08
C ARG A 165 17.96 33.45 32.41
N GLY A 166 16.91 32.66 32.63
CA GLY A 166 16.66 31.33 32.03
C GLY A 166 16.76 30.23 33.07
N SER A 167 16.88 29.01 32.63
CA SER A 167 16.88 27.82 33.49
C SER A 167 17.91 26.79 33.05
N ASP A 168 18.51 26.08 34.04
CA ASP A 168 19.27 24.86 33.87
C ASP A 168 18.48 23.72 34.51
N ILE A 169 18.04 22.76 33.72
CA ILE A 169 17.37 21.56 34.21
C ILE A 169 18.41 20.45 34.24
N ILE A 170 18.76 19.97 35.41
CA ILE A 170 19.84 19.01 35.67
C ILE A 170 19.18 17.67 36.07
N LEU A 171 19.36 16.65 35.23
CA LEU A 171 18.86 15.29 35.43
C LEU A 171 19.97 14.39 35.93
N TYR A 172 19.85 13.90 37.16
CA TYR A 172 20.73 12.86 37.71
C TYR A 172 20.20 11.50 37.24
N ILE A 173 20.82 10.95 36.21
CA ILE A 173 20.32 9.75 35.52
C ILE A 173 20.31 8.55 36.47
N ASP A 174 19.22 7.79 36.44
CA ASP A 174 19.04 6.57 37.23
C ASP A 174 19.95 5.46 36.72
N ASP A 175 20.33 4.57 37.63
CA ASP A 175 21.21 3.44 37.32
C ASP A 175 20.64 2.48 36.27
N ASP A 176 19.32 2.37 36.20
CA ASP A 176 18.60 1.55 35.21
C ASP A 176 18.49 2.23 33.82
N CYS A 177 18.89 3.51 33.73
CA CYS A 177 18.76 4.35 32.53
C CYS A 177 20.12 4.88 32.02
N LYS A 178 21.23 4.19 32.35
CA LYS A 178 22.61 4.61 32.00
C LYS A 178 22.87 4.75 30.49
N GLU A 179 22.01 4.18 29.64
CA GLU A 179 22.05 4.42 28.19
C GLU A 179 21.97 5.90 27.83
N PHE A 180 21.27 6.71 28.61
CA PHE A 180 21.16 8.17 28.41
C PHE A 180 22.38 8.97 28.90
N LEU A 181 23.42 8.29 29.39
CA LEU A 181 24.76 8.85 29.62
C LEU A 181 25.72 8.60 28.43
N ASP A 182 25.25 7.94 27.37
CA ASP A 182 26.00 7.76 26.13
C ASP A 182 25.80 8.97 25.21
N LYS A 183 26.89 9.61 24.78
CA LYS A 183 26.91 10.75 23.88
C LYS A 183 26.26 10.44 22.53
N LEU A 184 26.48 9.23 21.98
CA LEU A 184 25.90 8.82 20.70
C LEU A 184 24.38 8.67 20.81
N LYS A 185 23.91 8.07 21.91
CA LYS A 185 22.47 7.91 22.16
C LYS A 185 21.77 9.27 22.27
N ILE A 186 22.34 10.20 23.03
CA ILE A 186 21.77 11.55 23.14
C ILE A 186 21.79 12.29 21.78
N GLN A 187 22.86 12.17 21.01
CA GLN A 187 22.95 12.76 19.68
C GLN A 187 21.87 12.19 18.74
N GLU A 188 21.64 10.88 18.77
CA GLU A 188 20.59 10.22 17.99
C GLU A 188 19.21 10.75 18.35
N LEU A 189 18.89 10.85 19.66
CA LEU A 189 17.61 11.35 20.15
C LEU A 189 17.40 12.84 19.81
N LEU A 190 18.42 13.66 19.93
CA LEU A 190 18.35 15.06 19.52
C LEU A 190 18.11 15.20 18.02
N ASN A 191 18.79 14.40 17.22
CA ASN A 191 18.56 14.38 15.76
C ASN A 191 17.16 13.89 15.40
N LYS A 192 16.60 12.94 16.14
CA LYS A 192 15.25 12.40 15.93
C LYS A 192 14.18 13.43 16.27
N TYR A 193 14.26 14.03 17.47
CA TYR A 193 13.17 14.84 18.02
C TYR A 193 13.34 16.34 17.81
N CYS A 194 14.58 16.85 17.73
CA CYS A 194 14.87 18.27 17.80
C CYS A 194 15.38 18.87 16.48
N LYS A 195 15.55 18.06 15.42
CA LYS A 195 16.20 18.43 14.14
C LYS A 195 15.69 19.73 13.52
N PHE A 196 14.46 20.12 13.76
CA PHE A 196 13.82 21.28 13.13
C PHE A 196 13.20 22.27 14.13
N MET A 197 13.54 22.19 15.41
CA MET A 197 13.04 23.13 16.41
C MET A 197 13.38 24.57 16.07
N ALA A 198 12.48 25.50 16.39
CA ALA A 198 12.53 26.91 16.01
C ALA A 198 13.58 27.77 16.79
N VAL A 199 14.36 27.15 17.65
CA VAL A 199 15.45 27.79 18.41
C VAL A 199 16.71 26.93 18.21
N PRO A 200 17.91 27.52 18.06
CA PRO A 200 19.14 26.76 17.96
C PRO A 200 19.33 25.86 19.18
N VAL A 201 19.62 24.58 18.92
CA VAL A 201 19.93 23.58 19.94
C VAL A 201 21.37 23.12 19.75
N ALA A 202 22.20 23.25 20.75
CA ALA A 202 23.61 22.86 20.74
C ALA A 202 23.84 21.60 21.58
N PHE A 203 24.63 20.67 21.04
CA PHE A 203 25.12 19.53 21.78
C PHE A 203 26.60 19.28 21.49
N GLY A 204 27.43 19.54 22.49
CA GLY A 204 28.89 19.52 22.39
C GLY A 204 29.46 20.66 21.56
N LYS A 205 30.71 20.52 21.15
CA LYS A 205 31.43 21.48 20.31
C LYS A 205 31.62 20.94 18.90
N LYS A 206 31.77 21.85 17.93
CA LYS A 206 32.21 21.46 16.59
C LYS A 206 33.59 20.86 16.65
N THR A 207 33.84 19.85 15.84
CA THR A 207 35.14 19.18 15.76
C THR A 207 35.81 19.49 14.44
N GLU A 208 37.14 19.71 14.47
CA GLU A 208 37.98 19.88 13.28
C GLU A 208 39.09 18.82 13.27
N TRP A 209 39.51 18.44 12.06
CA TRP A 209 40.67 17.56 11.89
C TRP A 209 41.94 18.38 11.95
N LYS A 210 42.75 18.22 13.01
CA LYS A 210 44.09 18.78 13.14
C LYS A 210 45.09 17.64 13.41
N ASP A 211 46.13 17.57 12.61
CA ASP A 211 47.22 16.59 12.72
C ASP A 211 46.75 15.12 12.80
N GLY A 212 45.71 14.77 12.01
CA GLY A 212 45.16 13.41 11.98
C GLY A 212 44.32 13.02 13.19
N LYS A 213 43.95 13.99 14.04
CA LYS A 213 43.06 13.83 15.18
C LYS A 213 41.90 14.80 15.11
N GLN A 214 40.76 14.35 15.59
CA GLN A 214 39.57 15.20 15.76
C GLN A 214 39.76 16.02 17.06
N VAL A 215 39.69 17.33 16.97
CA VAL A 215 39.84 18.29 18.08
C VAL A 215 38.59 19.15 18.19
N ASP A 216 38.06 19.32 19.40
CA ASP A 216 36.96 20.22 19.66
C ASP A 216 37.40 21.69 19.43
N THR A 217 36.53 22.46 18.77
CA THR A 217 36.68 23.92 18.61
C THR A 217 35.97 24.65 19.77
N ASP A 218 36.09 25.99 19.82
CA ASP A 218 35.34 26.80 20.74
C ASP A 218 33.87 27.02 20.35
N GLU A 219 33.49 26.65 19.09
CA GLU A 219 32.15 26.84 18.55
C GLU A 219 31.20 25.73 19.02
N ASP A 220 29.95 26.13 19.36
CA ASP A 220 28.89 25.18 19.67
C ASP A 220 28.49 24.37 18.44
N ASN A 221 28.27 23.08 18.62
CA ASN A 221 27.74 22.21 17.59
C ASN A 221 26.21 22.33 17.56
N ILE A 222 25.67 23.19 16.69
CA ILE A 222 24.23 23.31 16.48
C ILE A 222 23.72 22.11 15.68
N ILE A 223 22.75 21.38 16.26
CA ILE A 223 22.28 20.11 15.71
C ILE A 223 21.01 20.26 14.85
N ASN A 224 20.38 21.42 14.85
CA ASN A 224 19.08 21.62 14.20
C ASN A 224 19.09 22.76 13.18
N SER A 225 18.07 22.74 12.30
CA SER A 225 17.74 23.84 11.39
C SER A 225 16.52 24.58 11.89
N VAL A 226 16.67 25.84 12.26
CA VAL A 226 15.59 26.66 12.86
C VAL A 226 14.53 27.12 11.86
N GLU A 227 14.86 27.13 10.57
CA GLU A 227 13.97 27.50 9.48
C GLU A 227 13.89 26.36 8.46
N PRO A 228 13.17 25.29 8.76
CA PRO A 228 13.04 24.18 7.84
C PRO A 228 12.32 24.58 6.55
N LEU A 229 12.58 23.85 5.47
CA LEU A 229 12.13 24.23 4.12
C LEU A 229 10.61 24.42 4.03
N TRP A 230 9.82 23.64 4.74
CA TRP A 230 8.35 23.70 4.68
C TRP A 230 7.73 24.94 5.35
N THR A 231 8.50 25.69 6.14
CA THR A 231 8.04 26.96 6.74
C THR A 231 8.25 28.16 5.81
N LYS A 232 9.01 27.97 4.72
CA LYS A 232 9.32 29.03 3.76
C LYS A 232 8.20 29.17 2.72
N THR A 233 8.03 30.37 2.19
CA THR A 233 7.03 30.63 1.15
C THR A 233 7.40 29.88 -0.14
N PRO A 234 6.51 29.05 -0.73
CA PRO A 234 6.83 28.23 -1.91
C PRO A 234 7.38 29.01 -3.09
N SER A 235 6.91 30.26 -3.33
CA SER A 235 7.37 31.12 -4.43
C SER A 235 8.81 31.58 -4.31
N THR A 236 9.46 31.44 -3.17
CA THR A 236 10.86 31.80 -2.93
C THR A 236 11.82 30.64 -3.15
N LEU A 237 11.29 29.43 -3.34
CA LEU A 237 12.05 28.17 -3.43
C LEU A 237 12.22 27.72 -4.87
N LYS A 238 13.34 27.06 -5.12
CA LYS A 238 13.68 26.42 -6.41
C LYS A 238 13.59 24.90 -6.27
N ASP A 239 13.47 24.20 -7.38
CA ASP A 239 13.42 22.74 -7.43
C ASP A 239 14.61 22.08 -6.70
N GLU A 240 15.80 22.68 -6.82
CA GLU A 240 17.00 22.15 -6.15
C GLU A 240 16.89 22.23 -4.62
N ASP A 241 16.20 23.23 -4.07
CA ASP A 241 15.97 23.34 -2.60
C ASP A 241 15.14 22.14 -2.11
N TYR A 242 14.09 21.78 -2.87
CA TYR A 242 13.25 20.62 -2.54
C TYR A 242 14.01 19.30 -2.66
N LYS A 243 14.83 19.13 -3.70
CA LYS A 243 15.65 17.93 -3.88
C LYS A 243 16.70 17.78 -2.78
N ASN A 244 17.38 18.89 -2.42
CA ASN A 244 18.36 18.90 -1.32
C ASN A 244 17.71 18.56 0.01
N PHE A 245 16.52 19.10 0.26
CA PHE A 245 15.76 18.78 1.47
C PHE A 245 15.36 17.31 1.49
N TYR A 246 14.90 16.74 0.37
CA TYR A 246 14.61 15.32 0.25
C TYR A 246 15.83 14.44 0.55
N ARG A 247 17.00 14.77 -0.01
CA ARG A 247 18.27 14.06 0.26
C ARG A 247 18.66 14.15 1.75
N THR A 248 18.34 15.26 2.42
CA THR A 248 18.57 15.43 3.87
C THR A 248 17.66 14.54 4.72
N LEU A 249 16.41 14.33 4.29
CA LEU A 249 15.48 13.45 4.99
C LEU A 249 15.73 11.97 4.66
N TYR A 250 16.07 11.66 3.41
CA TYR A 250 16.16 10.30 2.87
C TYR A 250 17.45 10.09 2.07
N PRO A 251 18.63 10.10 2.71
CA PRO A 251 19.94 10.09 2.02
C PRO A 251 20.22 8.85 1.18
N MET A 252 19.48 7.76 1.43
CA MET A 252 19.67 6.47 0.73
C MET A 252 18.58 6.19 -0.33
N GLN A 253 17.73 7.18 -0.63
CA GLN A 253 16.64 7.04 -1.59
C GLN A 253 17.00 7.73 -2.92
N ASP A 254 16.42 7.21 -4.02
CA ASP A 254 16.47 7.88 -5.33
C ASP A 254 15.74 9.23 -5.29
N GLU A 255 16.03 10.13 -6.22
CA GLU A 255 15.30 11.40 -6.31
C GLU A 255 13.80 11.21 -6.50
N PRO A 256 12.97 12.06 -5.86
CA PRO A 256 11.53 11.98 -5.99
C PRO A 256 11.07 12.36 -7.41
N LEU A 257 9.92 11.86 -7.82
CA LEU A 257 9.31 12.17 -9.11
C LEU A 257 8.89 13.65 -9.18
N PHE A 258 8.28 14.14 -8.10
CA PHE A 258 7.87 15.52 -7.85
C PHE A 258 7.45 15.67 -6.39
N TRP A 259 7.04 16.88 -6.01
CA TRP A 259 6.63 17.21 -4.65
C TRP A 259 5.44 18.18 -4.63
N ILE A 260 4.82 18.24 -3.48
CA ILE A 260 3.75 19.18 -3.16
C ILE A 260 4.12 19.90 -1.89
N HIS A 261 4.15 21.23 -1.96
CA HIS A 261 4.34 22.08 -0.80
C HIS A 261 2.98 22.51 -0.24
N LEU A 262 2.67 22.04 0.94
CA LEU A 262 1.47 22.42 1.70
C LEU A 262 1.73 23.70 2.48
N ASN A 263 0.85 24.68 2.33
CA ASN A 263 0.90 25.95 3.08
C ASN A 263 -0.53 26.47 3.22
N VAL A 264 -1.14 26.26 4.36
CA VAL A 264 -2.54 26.54 4.66
C VAL A 264 -2.66 27.13 6.05
N ASP A 265 -3.38 28.23 6.16
CA ASP A 265 -3.64 28.97 7.41
C ASP A 265 -5.13 28.98 7.79
N TYR A 266 -6.01 28.59 6.87
CA TYR A 266 -7.44 28.52 7.13
C TYR A 266 -8.09 27.41 6.30
N PRO A 267 -8.99 26.59 6.84
CA PRO A 267 -9.61 26.62 8.19
C PRO A 267 -8.78 25.95 9.29
N PHE A 268 -7.57 25.54 9.01
CA PHE A 268 -6.60 24.95 9.93
C PHE A 268 -5.19 25.31 9.47
N ASN A 269 -4.24 25.28 10.39
CA ASN A 269 -2.83 25.50 10.06
C ASN A 269 -2.20 24.17 9.63
N LEU A 270 -1.71 24.13 8.40
CA LEU A 270 -1.04 22.96 7.85
C LEU A 270 0.09 23.43 6.94
N THR A 271 1.29 23.05 7.27
CA THR A 271 2.45 23.22 6.42
C THR A 271 3.11 21.86 6.18
N GLY A 272 3.92 21.76 5.13
CA GLY A 272 4.60 20.49 4.86
C GLY A 272 5.08 20.37 3.42
N ILE A 273 5.87 19.34 3.17
CA ILE A 273 6.28 18.97 1.83
C ILE A 273 6.11 17.47 1.71
N LEU A 274 5.25 17.06 0.78
CA LEU A 274 5.06 15.65 0.42
C LEU A 274 5.74 15.35 -0.90
N TYR A 275 6.44 14.24 -0.96
CA TYR A 275 7.20 13.79 -2.12
C TYR A 275 6.65 12.48 -2.65
N PHE A 276 6.55 12.36 -3.95
CA PHE A 276 6.26 11.10 -4.65
C PHE A 276 7.57 10.36 -4.90
N PRO A 277 7.86 9.30 -4.16
CA PRO A 277 9.07 8.51 -4.36
C PRO A 277 8.93 7.58 -5.58
N ARG A 278 10.04 7.08 -6.09
CA ARG A 278 10.05 5.97 -7.05
C ARG A 278 9.81 4.66 -6.31
N ILE A 279 8.72 3.95 -6.63
CA ILE A 279 8.37 2.67 -6.00
C ILE A 279 8.78 1.52 -6.91
N LYS A 280 9.84 0.79 -6.55
CA LYS A 280 10.45 -0.23 -7.43
C LYS A 280 9.81 -1.62 -7.35
N SER A 281 9.20 -2.09 -6.28
CA SER A 281 8.62 -3.45 -6.24
C SER A 281 7.90 -3.91 -4.98
N ASN A 282 7.93 -3.21 -3.85
CA ASN A 282 7.26 -3.70 -2.64
C ASN A 282 6.58 -2.56 -1.87
N ILE A 283 5.24 -2.53 -1.95
CA ILE A 283 4.40 -1.52 -1.32
C ILE A 283 4.56 -1.49 0.21
N GLU A 284 4.69 -2.66 0.83
CA GLU A 284 4.74 -2.75 2.30
C GLU A 284 6.02 -2.17 2.91
N LEU A 285 7.16 -2.26 2.22
CA LEU A 285 8.44 -1.74 2.70
C LEU A 285 8.57 -0.21 2.60
N GLN A 286 7.64 0.45 1.92
CA GLN A 286 7.69 1.91 1.67
C GLN A 286 6.67 2.71 2.47
N ARG A 287 5.79 2.07 3.22
CA ARG A 287 4.83 2.75 4.10
C ARG A 287 5.54 3.49 5.24
N ASN A 288 4.88 4.51 5.78
CA ASN A 288 5.28 5.25 6.99
C ASN A 288 6.62 6.00 6.84
N LYS A 289 6.79 6.73 5.73
CA LYS A 289 7.92 7.65 5.53
C LYS A 289 7.55 9.13 5.70
N ILE A 290 6.29 9.44 6.00
CA ILE A 290 5.87 10.79 6.33
C ILE A 290 6.17 11.04 7.80
N GLN A 291 6.88 12.13 8.09
CA GLN A 291 7.18 12.57 9.44
C GLN A 291 6.18 13.64 9.86
N LEU A 292 5.49 13.43 10.98
CA LEU A 292 4.56 14.37 11.55
C LEU A 292 5.28 15.25 12.56
N TYR A 293 5.08 16.54 12.41
CA TYR A 293 5.53 17.59 13.33
C TYR A 293 4.34 18.36 13.89
N CYS A 294 4.53 18.97 15.04
CA CYS A 294 3.65 19.96 15.63
C CYS A 294 4.53 21.12 16.10
N ASN A 295 4.39 22.28 15.46
CA ASN A 295 5.26 23.43 15.70
C ASN A 295 6.76 23.06 15.60
N GLN A 296 7.14 22.39 14.51
CA GLN A 296 8.51 21.96 14.22
C GLN A 296 9.11 20.93 15.21
N VAL A 297 8.30 20.40 16.12
CA VAL A 297 8.69 19.30 17.03
C VAL A 297 8.20 17.98 16.48
N PHE A 298 9.10 17.01 16.33
CA PHE A 298 8.74 15.68 15.85
C PHE A 298 7.76 14.98 16.79
N VAL A 299 6.69 14.45 16.21
CA VAL A 299 5.63 13.71 16.91
C VAL A 299 5.77 12.23 16.65
N THR A 300 5.61 11.82 15.39
CA THR A 300 5.60 10.42 14.97
C THR A 300 5.85 10.30 13.45
N ASP A 301 6.25 9.14 13.01
CA ASP A 301 6.28 8.74 11.61
C ASP A 301 5.10 7.82 11.23
N GLN A 302 4.23 7.50 12.20
CA GLN A 302 3.01 6.74 11.99
C GLN A 302 1.84 7.71 11.76
N VAL A 303 1.56 8.00 10.50
CA VAL A 303 0.54 9.00 10.09
C VAL A 303 -0.80 8.37 9.71
N GLU A 304 -1.03 7.12 10.11
CA GLU A 304 -2.31 6.43 9.91
C GLU A 304 -3.47 7.23 10.50
N GLY A 305 -4.50 7.45 9.69
CA GLY A 305 -5.66 8.26 10.07
C GLY A 305 -5.51 9.77 9.82
N ILE A 306 -4.29 10.31 9.66
CA ILE A 306 -4.06 11.72 9.27
C ILE A 306 -4.13 11.88 7.76
N VAL A 307 -3.51 10.96 7.05
CA VAL A 307 -3.58 10.90 5.59
C VAL A 307 -4.36 9.65 5.16
N PRO A 308 -5.06 9.69 4.01
CA PRO A 308 -5.63 8.49 3.43
C PRO A 308 -4.57 7.40 3.26
N GLU A 309 -4.98 6.14 3.36
CA GLU A 309 -4.04 5.01 3.37
C GLU A 309 -3.10 4.98 2.15
N PHE A 310 -3.61 5.29 0.95
CA PHE A 310 -2.80 5.34 -0.26
C PHE A 310 -1.72 6.43 -0.25
N LEU A 311 -1.94 7.51 0.52
CA LEU A 311 -0.95 8.59 0.68
C LEU A 311 0.13 8.24 1.71
N THR A 312 -0.01 7.16 2.49
CA THR A 312 1.08 6.68 3.36
C THR A 312 2.28 6.15 2.58
N LEU A 313 2.13 5.94 1.28
CA LEU A 313 3.22 5.62 0.35
C LEU A 313 4.12 6.82 0.01
N LEU A 314 3.66 8.04 0.29
CA LEU A 314 4.45 9.26 0.08
C LEU A 314 5.54 9.39 1.14
N HIS A 315 6.55 10.16 0.81
CA HIS A 315 7.59 10.59 1.73
C HIS A 315 7.38 12.07 2.11
N GLY A 316 7.98 12.53 3.19
CA GLY A 316 8.00 13.96 3.48
C GLY A 316 7.68 14.33 4.91
N VAL A 317 7.16 15.55 5.05
CA VAL A 317 6.89 16.18 6.34
C VAL A 317 5.51 16.81 6.31
N ILE A 318 4.76 16.62 7.39
CA ILE A 318 3.53 17.35 7.70
C ILE A 318 3.73 18.03 9.05
N ASP A 319 3.44 19.32 9.15
CA ASP A 319 3.50 20.09 10.38
C ASP A 319 2.17 20.83 10.60
N SER A 320 1.49 20.53 11.69
CA SER A 320 0.21 21.13 12.03
C SER A 320 -0.02 21.18 13.55
N PRO A 321 -0.28 22.35 14.12
CA PRO A 321 -0.69 22.49 15.51
C PRO A 321 -2.14 22.05 15.76
N ASP A 322 -2.96 21.93 14.70
CA ASP A 322 -4.39 21.64 14.80
C ASP A 322 -4.69 20.12 14.79
N ILE A 323 -3.66 19.29 14.68
CA ILE A 323 -3.80 17.84 14.83
C ILE A 323 -3.87 17.51 16.32
N PRO A 324 -4.99 16.92 16.80
CA PRO A 324 -5.15 16.59 18.20
C PRO A 324 -4.22 15.45 18.60
N LEU A 325 -3.28 15.78 19.49
CA LEU A 325 -2.34 14.81 20.04
C LEU A 325 -2.79 14.39 21.43
N ASN A 326 -2.50 13.14 21.81
CA ASN A 326 -2.62 12.70 23.20
C ASN A 326 -1.57 13.40 24.08
N VAL A 327 -1.64 13.20 25.38
CA VAL A 327 -0.72 13.81 26.36
C VAL A 327 0.74 13.48 26.08
N SER A 328 1.01 12.25 25.65
CA SER A 328 2.37 11.80 25.28
C SER A 328 2.80 12.21 23.88
N ARG A 329 1.92 12.81 23.09
CA ARG A 329 2.13 13.14 21.67
C ARG A 329 2.59 11.95 20.81
N SER A 330 2.36 10.73 21.30
CA SER A 330 2.77 9.50 20.62
C SER A 330 1.66 8.88 19.79
N TYR A 331 0.41 9.27 20.05
CA TYR A 331 -0.78 8.76 19.39
C TYR A 331 -1.73 9.87 18.99
N LEU A 332 -2.39 9.68 17.88
CA LEU A 332 -3.39 10.57 17.33
C LEU A 332 -4.76 10.25 17.90
N GLN A 333 -5.51 11.28 18.23
CA GLN A 333 -6.93 11.12 18.54
C GLN A 333 -7.74 11.23 17.25
N SER A 334 -8.58 10.23 16.96
CA SER A 334 -9.50 10.30 15.82
C SER A 334 -10.52 11.41 16.07
N ASP A 335 -10.38 12.53 15.34
CA ASP A 335 -11.22 13.71 15.44
C ASP A 335 -11.75 14.14 14.06
N ALA A 336 -12.81 14.93 14.06
CA ALA A 336 -13.39 15.56 12.88
C ALA A 336 -12.39 16.45 12.13
N ASN A 337 -11.44 17.07 12.82
CA ASN A 337 -10.40 17.91 12.22
C ASN A 337 -9.38 17.08 11.44
N VAL A 338 -8.98 15.92 11.94
CA VAL A 338 -8.09 14.98 11.23
C VAL A 338 -8.70 14.58 9.88
N LYS A 339 -10.00 14.27 9.85
CA LYS A 339 -10.70 13.94 8.59
C LYS A 339 -10.72 15.12 7.61
N LYS A 340 -10.88 16.36 8.10
CA LYS A 340 -10.83 17.55 7.24
C LYS A 340 -9.44 17.77 6.64
N ILE A 341 -8.40 17.60 7.45
CA ILE A 341 -6.99 17.69 7.02
C ILE A 341 -6.70 16.59 5.97
N SER A 342 -7.08 15.35 6.26
CA SER A 342 -6.93 14.22 5.35
C SER A 342 -7.60 14.48 3.99
N ASN A 343 -8.85 14.92 3.98
CA ASN A 343 -9.57 15.25 2.75
C ASN A 343 -8.95 16.44 2.00
N TYR A 344 -8.41 17.41 2.72
CA TYR A 344 -7.73 18.56 2.11
C TYR A 344 -6.45 18.11 1.42
N ILE A 345 -5.61 17.30 2.07
CA ILE A 345 -4.39 16.76 1.49
C ILE A 345 -4.74 15.98 0.22
N MET A 346 -5.69 15.06 0.27
CA MET A 346 -6.16 14.30 -0.89
C MET A 346 -6.57 15.20 -2.06
N LYS A 347 -7.33 16.27 -1.79
CA LYS A 347 -7.77 17.21 -2.83
C LYS A 347 -6.60 17.96 -3.47
N LYS A 348 -5.62 18.37 -2.66
CA LYS A 348 -4.41 19.06 -3.14
C LYS A 348 -3.53 18.13 -3.98
N GLU A 349 -3.39 16.88 -3.56
CA GLU A 349 -2.68 15.83 -4.31
C GLU A 349 -3.33 15.60 -5.68
N ALA A 350 -4.63 15.36 -5.72
CA ALA A 350 -5.36 15.18 -6.98
C ALA A 350 -5.25 16.41 -7.90
N ALA A 351 -5.36 17.61 -7.34
CA ALA A 351 -5.22 18.86 -8.10
C ALA A 351 -3.81 19.03 -8.67
N ARG A 352 -2.76 18.66 -7.92
CA ARG A 352 -1.38 18.74 -8.39
C ARG A 352 -1.11 17.73 -9.51
N LEU A 353 -1.58 16.49 -9.36
CA LEU A 353 -1.48 15.46 -10.40
C LEU A 353 -2.18 15.91 -11.69
N ALA A 354 -3.41 16.45 -11.58
CA ALA A 354 -4.15 17.01 -12.71
C ALA A 354 -3.41 18.19 -13.38
N SER A 355 -2.75 19.06 -12.60
CA SER A 355 -1.95 20.17 -13.11
C SER A 355 -0.74 19.67 -13.91
N ILE A 356 0.03 18.72 -13.36
CA ILE A 356 1.20 18.13 -14.05
C ILE A 356 0.75 17.45 -15.36
N PHE A 357 -0.34 16.70 -15.33
CA PHE A 357 -0.91 16.07 -16.52
C PHE A 357 -1.27 17.10 -17.62
N LYS A 358 -1.88 18.22 -17.24
CA LYS A 358 -2.28 19.29 -18.19
C LYS A 358 -1.09 20.11 -18.68
N GLU A 359 -0.12 20.38 -17.83
CA GLU A 359 1.05 21.22 -18.14
C GLU A 359 2.03 20.50 -19.06
N ASN A 360 2.29 19.22 -18.80
CA ASN A 360 3.25 18.41 -19.57
C ASN A 360 2.85 16.93 -19.59
N ARG A 361 1.89 16.61 -20.46
CA ARG A 361 1.38 15.24 -20.62
C ARG A 361 2.49 14.23 -20.90
N LYS A 362 3.47 14.59 -21.75
CA LYS A 362 4.54 13.67 -22.12
C LYS A 362 5.41 13.28 -20.91
N GLU A 363 5.79 14.26 -20.10
CA GLU A 363 6.54 14.01 -18.86
C GLU A 363 5.72 13.18 -17.85
N TYR A 364 4.40 13.41 -17.79
CA TYR A 364 3.51 12.63 -16.95
C TYR A 364 3.45 11.17 -17.41
N GLU A 365 3.35 10.91 -18.71
CA GLU A 365 3.38 9.57 -19.30
C GLU A 365 4.71 8.85 -19.01
N GLU A 366 5.84 9.54 -19.10
CA GLU A 366 7.17 8.99 -18.78
C GLU A 366 7.29 8.58 -17.29
N LYS A 367 6.52 9.22 -16.41
CA LYS A 367 6.47 8.91 -14.97
C LYS A 367 5.33 7.97 -14.58
N TRP A 368 4.48 7.60 -15.53
CA TRP A 368 3.23 6.86 -15.24
C TRP A 368 3.48 5.52 -14.55
N ASP A 369 4.47 4.76 -14.95
CA ASP A 369 4.75 3.45 -14.38
C ASP A 369 5.10 3.53 -12.87
N ASP A 370 5.72 4.65 -12.44
CA ASP A 370 5.99 4.95 -11.03
C ASP A 370 4.75 5.55 -10.30
N LEU A 371 3.87 6.26 -11.02
CA LEU A 371 2.68 6.92 -10.47
C LEU A 371 1.46 6.01 -10.39
N LYS A 372 1.36 5.05 -11.30
CA LYS A 372 0.22 4.13 -11.46
C LYS A 372 -0.24 3.55 -10.13
N ILE A 373 0.69 3.15 -9.27
CA ILE A 373 0.38 2.49 -8.01
C ILE A 373 -0.33 3.43 -7.02
N PHE A 374 0.11 4.69 -6.92
CA PHE A 374 -0.52 5.69 -6.05
C PHE A 374 -1.94 6.00 -6.52
N ILE A 375 -2.08 6.22 -7.83
CA ILE A 375 -3.35 6.62 -8.44
C ILE A 375 -4.35 5.46 -8.37
N ASN A 376 -3.95 4.25 -8.74
CA ASN A 376 -4.80 3.07 -8.68
C ASN A 376 -5.23 2.75 -7.23
N TYR A 377 -4.29 2.82 -6.27
CA TYR A 377 -4.64 2.58 -4.87
C TYR A 377 -5.60 3.67 -4.33
N GLY A 378 -5.35 4.92 -4.68
CA GLY A 378 -6.26 6.03 -4.34
C GLY A 378 -7.66 5.83 -4.91
N MET A 379 -7.77 5.47 -6.19
CA MET A 379 -9.05 5.22 -6.86
C MET A 379 -9.81 4.03 -6.26
N LEU A 380 -9.09 2.99 -5.84
CA LEU A 380 -9.68 1.80 -5.19
C LEU A 380 -10.15 2.06 -3.77
N SER A 381 -9.45 2.92 -3.03
CA SER A 381 -9.68 3.13 -1.61
C SER A 381 -10.60 4.32 -1.29
N GLN A 382 -10.72 5.30 -2.20
CA GLN A 382 -11.42 6.57 -1.97
C GLN A 382 -12.25 6.98 -3.19
N GLU A 383 -13.58 6.97 -3.05
CA GLU A 383 -14.50 7.36 -4.14
C GLU A 383 -14.29 8.81 -4.58
N ASP A 384 -14.12 9.73 -3.63
CA ASP A 384 -13.84 11.14 -3.92
C ASP A 384 -12.54 11.33 -4.72
N PHE A 385 -11.55 10.44 -4.53
CA PHE A 385 -10.32 10.47 -5.31
C PHE A 385 -10.54 9.92 -6.72
N TYR A 386 -11.30 8.83 -6.86
CA TYR A 386 -11.69 8.31 -8.18
C TYR A 386 -12.31 9.39 -9.07
N ASP A 387 -13.30 10.12 -8.53
CA ASP A 387 -13.99 11.17 -9.28
C ASP A 387 -13.07 12.30 -9.77
N ARG A 388 -11.96 12.51 -9.08
CA ARG A 388 -10.93 13.49 -9.45
C ARG A 388 -9.87 12.93 -10.38
N ALA A 389 -9.51 11.67 -10.18
CA ALA A 389 -8.39 11.02 -10.87
C ALA A 389 -8.78 10.47 -12.25
N LYS A 390 -10.03 10.14 -12.50
CA LYS A 390 -10.52 9.54 -13.75
C LYS A 390 -10.12 10.31 -15.02
N ASP A 391 -9.93 11.63 -14.91
CA ASP A 391 -9.59 12.49 -16.05
C ASP A 391 -8.09 12.54 -16.37
N PHE A 392 -7.23 12.07 -15.45
CA PHE A 392 -5.77 12.02 -15.62
C PHE A 392 -5.16 10.64 -15.33
N ALA A 393 -5.95 9.68 -14.88
CA ALA A 393 -5.52 8.29 -14.79
C ALA A 393 -5.36 7.71 -16.19
N LEU A 394 -4.26 6.98 -16.41
CA LEU A 394 -3.92 6.45 -17.72
C LEU A 394 -4.05 4.94 -17.80
N LEU A 395 -4.40 4.48 -18.99
CA LEU A 395 -4.26 3.10 -19.45
C LEU A 395 -3.07 3.04 -20.40
N LYS A 396 -2.26 1.99 -20.28
CA LYS A 396 -1.11 1.73 -21.14
C LYS A 396 -1.42 0.53 -22.03
N ASP A 397 -1.20 0.63 -23.34
CA ASP A 397 -1.32 -0.50 -24.24
C ASP A 397 -0.01 -1.30 -24.36
N VAL A 398 -0.07 -2.47 -25.00
CA VAL A 398 1.09 -3.33 -25.23
C VAL A 398 2.16 -2.70 -26.15
N ASP A 399 1.83 -1.66 -26.88
CA ASP A 399 2.75 -0.88 -27.73
C ASP A 399 3.37 0.30 -26.97
N GLY A 400 3.05 0.46 -25.69
CA GLY A 400 3.61 1.51 -24.82
C GLY A 400 2.95 2.88 -24.99
N LYS A 401 1.77 2.97 -25.60
CA LYS A 401 0.99 4.20 -25.71
C LYS A 401 0.10 4.38 -24.50
N TYR A 402 -0.14 5.62 -24.12
CA TYR A 402 -0.95 5.98 -22.95
C TYR A 402 -2.22 6.68 -23.37
N PHE A 403 -3.33 6.38 -22.69
CA PHE A 403 -4.65 6.91 -22.95
C PHE A 403 -5.37 7.23 -21.65
N THR A 404 -6.15 8.30 -21.62
CA THR A 404 -7.19 8.45 -20.59
C THR A 404 -8.31 7.43 -20.85
N PHE A 405 -9.20 7.25 -19.88
CA PHE A 405 -10.36 6.34 -20.07
C PHE A 405 -11.22 6.75 -21.26
N GLU A 406 -11.48 8.05 -21.44
CA GLU A 406 -12.27 8.58 -22.54
C GLU A 406 -11.58 8.39 -23.91
N GLU A 407 -10.27 8.66 -23.97
CA GLU A 407 -9.48 8.44 -25.20
C GLU A 407 -9.47 6.97 -25.61
N TYR A 408 -9.32 6.06 -24.65
CA TYR A 408 -9.30 4.63 -24.94
C TYR A 408 -10.69 4.12 -25.35
N GLN A 409 -11.76 4.57 -24.69
CA GLN A 409 -13.13 4.27 -25.12
C GLN A 409 -13.38 4.69 -26.56
N THR A 410 -12.96 5.90 -26.91
CA THR A 410 -13.10 6.43 -28.27
C THR A 410 -12.33 5.60 -29.29
N LEU A 411 -11.09 5.19 -28.94
CA LEU A 411 -10.23 4.39 -29.81
C LEU A 411 -10.86 3.05 -30.16
N ILE A 412 -11.42 2.36 -29.16
CA ILE A 412 -11.85 0.96 -29.33
C ILE A 412 -13.32 0.80 -29.71
N LYS A 413 -14.12 1.86 -29.63
CA LYS A 413 -15.60 1.84 -29.77
C LYS A 413 -16.09 1.10 -31.01
N ASP A 414 -15.49 1.38 -32.16
CA ASP A 414 -15.98 0.83 -33.44
C ASP A 414 -15.61 -0.65 -33.62
N ASN A 415 -14.46 -1.05 -33.09
CA ASN A 415 -13.94 -2.39 -33.30
C ASN A 415 -14.19 -3.35 -32.14
N GLN A 416 -14.32 -2.85 -30.91
CA GLN A 416 -14.38 -3.68 -29.71
C GLN A 416 -15.72 -3.58 -28.97
N THR A 417 -16.79 -3.20 -29.67
CA THR A 417 -18.17 -3.30 -29.16
C THR A 417 -18.76 -4.65 -29.54
N ASP A 418 -19.29 -5.40 -28.55
CA ASP A 418 -19.96 -6.68 -28.78
C ASP A 418 -21.40 -6.48 -29.29
N LYS A 419 -22.07 -7.60 -29.65
CA LYS A 419 -23.46 -7.60 -30.15
C LYS A 419 -24.47 -7.05 -29.14
N ASP A 420 -24.17 -7.06 -27.85
CA ASP A 420 -25.02 -6.60 -26.75
C ASP A 420 -24.75 -5.10 -26.43
N GLY A 421 -23.81 -4.49 -27.14
CA GLY A 421 -23.42 -3.09 -26.97
C GLY A 421 -22.45 -2.87 -25.81
N ASN A 422 -21.78 -3.90 -25.31
CA ASN A 422 -20.73 -3.75 -24.33
C ASN A 422 -19.40 -3.44 -25.01
N LEU A 423 -18.64 -2.54 -24.45
CA LEU A 423 -17.31 -2.20 -24.90
C LEU A 423 -16.28 -3.13 -24.22
N ILE A 424 -15.55 -3.87 -25.02
CA ILE A 424 -14.63 -4.91 -24.53
C ILE A 424 -13.20 -4.37 -24.51
N TYR A 425 -12.66 -4.21 -23.33
CA TYR A 425 -11.26 -3.85 -23.08
C TYR A 425 -10.43 -5.13 -23.06
N LEU A 426 -9.71 -5.40 -24.15
CA LEU A 426 -8.77 -6.51 -24.19
C LEU A 426 -7.49 -6.14 -23.44
N TYR A 427 -6.93 -7.10 -22.70
CA TYR A 427 -5.69 -6.87 -21.98
C TYR A 427 -4.81 -8.12 -21.91
N ALA A 428 -3.53 -7.88 -21.67
CA ALA A 428 -2.52 -8.87 -21.36
C ALA A 428 -1.84 -8.53 -20.04
N ASN A 429 -1.41 -9.52 -19.28
CA ASN A 429 -0.62 -9.34 -18.07
C ASN A 429 0.87 -9.49 -18.32
N ASP A 430 1.24 -10.29 -19.31
CA ASP A 430 2.62 -10.54 -19.72
C ASP A 430 2.72 -10.51 -21.25
N LYS A 431 3.39 -9.47 -21.76
CA LYS A 431 3.52 -9.24 -23.20
C LYS A 431 4.26 -10.36 -23.93
N GLU A 432 5.23 -10.98 -23.30
CA GLU A 432 6.03 -12.05 -23.92
C GLU A 432 5.31 -13.39 -23.84
N ALA A 433 4.78 -13.73 -22.68
CA ALA A 433 4.05 -14.99 -22.50
C ALA A 433 2.76 -15.06 -23.33
N GLU A 434 2.08 -13.94 -23.50
CA GLU A 434 0.81 -13.83 -24.22
C GLU A 434 0.97 -13.32 -25.66
N TYR A 435 2.20 -13.26 -26.18
CA TYR A 435 2.54 -12.63 -27.47
C TYR A 435 1.67 -13.09 -28.63
N SER A 436 1.44 -14.40 -28.79
CA SER A 436 0.65 -14.94 -29.90
C SER A 436 -0.83 -14.54 -29.84
N TYR A 437 -1.40 -14.42 -28.65
CA TYR A 437 -2.77 -13.95 -28.45
C TYR A 437 -2.88 -12.45 -28.71
N ILE A 438 -1.87 -11.67 -28.29
CA ILE A 438 -1.78 -10.23 -28.57
C ILE A 438 -1.73 -10.01 -30.09
N GLU A 439 -0.86 -10.72 -30.81
CA GLU A 439 -0.74 -10.58 -32.27
C GLU A 439 -2.01 -11.02 -33.01
N ALA A 440 -2.68 -12.06 -32.53
CA ALA A 440 -3.97 -12.48 -33.08
C ALA A 440 -5.03 -11.37 -32.87
N ALA A 441 -5.11 -10.73 -31.70
CA ALA A 441 -6.00 -9.62 -31.45
C ALA A 441 -5.66 -8.40 -32.33
N LYS A 442 -4.38 -8.03 -32.42
CA LYS A 442 -3.91 -6.93 -33.27
C LYS A 442 -4.20 -7.16 -34.77
N SER A 443 -4.11 -8.39 -35.26
CA SER A 443 -4.44 -8.72 -36.66
C SER A 443 -5.91 -8.47 -37.01
N LYS A 444 -6.80 -8.47 -36.00
CA LYS A 444 -8.21 -8.09 -36.13
C LYS A 444 -8.46 -6.59 -35.97
N GLY A 445 -7.40 -5.80 -35.77
CA GLY A 445 -7.49 -4.35 -35.50
C GLY A 445 -7.90 -4.03 -34.07
N TYR A 446 -7.76 -4.96 -33.13
CA TYR A 446 -8.06 -4.72 -31.72
C TYR A 446 -6.88 -4.10 -31.00
N SER A 447 -7.17 -3.19 -30.06
CA SER A 447 -6.23 -2.64 -29.12
C SER A 447 -6.16 -3.52 -27.87
N VAL A 448 -4.97 -3.72 -27.33
CA VAL A 448 -4.74 -4.56 -26.14
C VAL A 448 -4.02 -3.73 -25.09
N LEU A 449 -4.55 -3.66 -23.89
CA LEU A 449 -3.93 -3.01 -22.74
C LEU A 449 -2.86 -3.92 -22.10
N LEU A 450 -1.87 -3.32 -21.48
CA LEU A 450 -0.92 -4.02 -20.61
C LEU A 450 -1.29 -3.77 -19.15
N LEU A 451 -1.74 -4.81 -18.46
CA LEU A 451 -2.14 -4.78 -17.06
C LEU A 451 -1.22 -5.72 -16.26
N ASP A 452 0.00 -5.26 -16.01
CA ASP A 452 1.08 -6.01 -15.37
C ASP A 452 1.31 -5.65 -13.89
N GLY A 453 0.48 -4.76 -13.35
CA GLY A 453 0.57 -4.24 -11.99
C GLY A 453 -0.22 -5.05 -10.96
N GLN A 454 0.24 -5.01 -9.70
CA GLN A 454 -0.39 -5.74 -8.58
C GLN A 454 -1.84 -5.30 -8.30
N LEU A 455 -2.19 -4.05 -8.60
CA LEU A 455 -3.53 -3.50 -8.38
C LEU A 455 -4.43 -3.58 -9.61
N ASP A 456 -3.96 -4.15 -10.73
CA ASP A 456 -4.73 -4.11 -11.97
C ASP A 456 -5.98 -5.00 -11.91
N THR A 457 -5.94 -6.18 -11.28
CA THR A 457 -7.13 -7.03 -11.11
C THR A 457 -8.25 -6.34 -10.32
N PRO A 458 -8.02 -5.76 -9.12
CA PRO A 458 -9.06 -4.98 -8.45
C PRO A 458 -9.47 -3.72 -9.23
N MET A 459 -8.54 -3.06 -9.94
CA MET A 459 -8.87 -1.92 -10.82
C MET A 459 -9.83 -2.31 -11.92
N VAL A 460 -9.60 -3.43 -12.60
CA VAL A 460 -10.51 -3.96 -13.63
C VAL A 460 -11.91 -4.14 -13.06
N SER A 461 -12.03 -4.79 -11.89
CA SER A 461 -13.33 -5.03 -11.25
C SER A 461 -14.06 -3.72 -10.90
N MET A 462 -13.32 -2.71 -10.43
CA MET A 462 -13.87 -1.40 -10.11
C MET A 462 -14.28 -0.64 -11.39
N LEU A 463 -13.46 -0.66 -12.45
CA LEU A 463 -13.75 0.02 -13.71
C LEU A 463 -14.97 -0.58 -14.41
N GLU A 464 -15.18 -1.90 -14.37
CA GLU A 464 -16.40 -2.55 -14.89
C GLU A 464 -17.67 -2.10 -14.17
N GLN A 465 -17.56 -1.71 -12.89
CA GLN A 465 -18.69 -1.15 -12.13
C GLN A 465 -18.94 0.33 -12.41
N LYS A 466 -17.87 1.10 -12.64
CA LYS A 466 -17.91 2.56 -12.81
C LYS A 466 -18.15 3.00 -14.25
N LEU A 467 -17.67 2.23 -15.24
CA LEU A 467 -17.82 2.52 -16.66
C LEU A 467 -19.03 1.77 -17.21
N GLU A 468 -19.98 2.50 -17.78
CA GLU A 468 -21.19 1.91 -18.35
C GLU A 468 -20.86 0.96 -19.49
N LYS A 469 -21.52 -0.21 -19.49
CA LYS A 469 -21.41 -1.21 -20.57
C LYS A 469 -19.96 -1.58 -20.91
N THR A 470 -19.08 -1.60 -19.93
CA THR A 470 -17.66 -1.93 -20.11
C THR A 470 -17.37 -3.29 -19.50
N ARG A 471 -16.62 -4.12 -20.23
CA ARG A 471 -16.09 -5.41 -19.76
C ARG A 471 -14.62 -5.52 -20.10
N PHE A 472 -13.87 -6.17 -19.25
CA PHE A 472 -12.48 -6.49 -19.50
C PHE A 472 -12.34 -7.97 -19.78
N SER A 473 -11.54 -8.33 -20.79
CA SER A 473 -11.23 -9.72 -21.14
C SER A 473 -9.75 -9.85 -21.46
N ARG A 474 -9.10 -10.84 -20.84
CA ARG A 474 -7.69 -11.13 -21.18
C ARG A 474 -7.62 -11.77 -22.56
N VAL A 475 -6.56 -11.49 -23.31
CA VAL A 475 -6.42 -11.95 -24.71
C VAL A 475 -6.42 -13.47 -24.89
N ASP A 476 -6.10 -14.22 -23.84
CA ASP A 476 -6.12 -15.68 -23.83
C ASP A 476 -7.39 -16.29 -23.18
N ALA A 477 -8.37 -15.46 -22.83
CA ALA A 477 -9.60 -15.89 -22.17
C ALA A 477 -10.48 -16.76 -23.10
N ASP A 478 -10.43 -16.47 -24.39
CA ASP A 478 -11.08 -17.26 -25.44
C ASP A 478 -10.32 -17.05 -26.76
N ILE A 479 -10.76 -17.73 -27.81
CA ILE A 479 -10.24 -17.49 -29.15
C ILE A 479 -10.53 -16.04 -29.59
N VAL A 480 -9.68 -15.50 -30.45
CA VAL A 480 -9.74 -14.09 -30.86
C VAL A 480 -11.11 -13.67 -31.42
N ASP A 481 -11.78 -14.56 -32.17
CA ASP A 481 -13.10 -14.28 -32.74
C ASP A 481 -14.25 -14.31 -31.72
N ARG A 482 -13.97 -14.74 -30.49
CA ARG A 482 -14.94 -14.77 -29.37
C ARG A 482 -14.63 -13.82 -28.25
N LEU A 483 -13.45 -13.25 -28.24
CA LEU A 483 -13.12 -12.20 -27.27
C LEU A 483 -14.10 -11.03 -27.38
N ILE A 484 -14.55 -10.74 -28.61
CA ILE A 484 -15.57 -9.72 -28.90
C ILE A 484 -16.66 -10.37 -29.74
N VAL A 485 -17.75 -10.76 -29.11
CA VAL A 485 -18.84 -11.48 -29.76
C VAL A 485 -19.65 -10.50 -30.62
N LYS A 486 -19.42 -10.48 -31.94
CA LYS A 486 -20.16 -9.63 -32.89
C LYS A 486 -21.37 -10.33 -33.48
N GLU A 487 -21.31 -11.64 -33.65
CA GLU A 487 -22.37 -12.47 -34.22
C GLU A 487 -22.63 -13.70 -33.34
N ASP A 488 -23.74 -14.38 -33.59
CA ASP A 488 -24.00 -15.63 -32.90
C ASP A 488 -23.00 -16.73 -33.31
N LYS A 489 -22.79 -17.68 -32.40
CA LYS A 489 -21.83 -18.78 -32.54
C LYS A 489 -22.05 -19.54 -33.84
N LYS A 490 -21.02 -19.65 -34.69
CA LYS A 490 -21.02 -20.72 -35.73
C LYS A 490 -20.78 -22.04 -35.03
N GLU A 491 -21.76 -22.91 -35.08
CA GLU A 491 -21.60 -24.27 -34.62
C GLU A 491 -20.70 -25.07 -35.58
N SER A 492 -19.95 -26.00 -35.02
CA SER A 492 -19.17 -26.95 -35.86
C SER A 492 -20.11 -27.76 -36.75
N GLU A 493 -19.79 -27.87 -38.02
CA GLU A 493 -20.52 -28.71 -38.98
C GLU A 493 -20.38 -30.20 -38.71
N LEU A 494 -19.43 -30.61 -37.82
CA LEU A 494 -19.21 -32.00 -37.47
C LEU A 494 -20.40 -32.57 -36.70
N ALA A 495 -20.75 -33.79 -36.95
CA ALA A 495 -21.74 -34.53 -36.15
C ALA A 495 -21.32 -34.58 -34.68
N LYS A 496 -22.27 -34.54 -33.77
CA LYS A 496 -22.01 -34.53 -32.32
C LYS A 496 -21.13 -35.73 -31.89
N ALA A 497 -21.36 -36.90 -32.50
CA ALA A 497 -20.58 -38.12 -32.26
C ALA A 497 -19.09 -37.95 -32.64
N ASP A 498 -18.81 -37.26 -33.74
CA ASP A 498 -17.45 -36.97 -34.19
C ASP A 498 -16.75 -35.94 -33.29
N GLN A 499 -17.50 -34.91 -32.81
CA GLN A 499 -16.99 -33.97 -31.84
C GLN A 499 -16.62 -34.67 -30.51
N ASP A 500 -17.48 -35.57 -30.03
CA ASP A 500 -17.26 -36.33 -28.80
C ASP A 500 -16.05 -37.28 -28.93
N ASN A 501 -15.89 -37.92 -30.10
CA ASN A 501 -14.75 -38.77 -30.37
C ASN A 501 -13.44 -38.01 -30.41
N LEU A 502 -13.37 -36.88 -31.16
CA LEU A 502 -12.21 -35.98 -31.16
C LEU A 502 -11.86 -35.52 -29.76
N SER A 503 -12.87 -35.06 -29.02
CA SER A 503 -12.67 -34.58 -27.63
C SER A 503 -12.06 -35.70 -26.77
N GLN A 504 -12.55 -36.94 -26.89
CA GLN A 504 -12.04 -38.08 -26.14
C GLN A 504 -10.63 -38.48 -26.58
N ALA A 505 -10.32 -38.46 -27.88
CA ALA A 505 -8.99 -38.76 -28.40
C ALA A 505 -7.92 -37.80 -27.79
N PHE A 506 -8.17 -36.48 -27.86
CA PHE A 506 -7.24 -35.51 -27.31
C PHE A 506 -7.20 -35.56 -25.78
N ARG A 507 -8.36 -35.62 -25.11
CA ARG A 507 -8.43 -35.70 -23.63
C ARG A 507 -7.62 -36.88 -23.07
N SER A 508 -7.66 -38.04 -23.74
CA SER A 508 -6.96 -39.25 -23.29
C SER A 508 -5.44 -39.11 -23.29
N GLN A 509 -4.88 -38.17 -24.07
CA GLN A 509 -3.43 -37.94 -24.22
C GLN A 509 -2.92 -36.70 -23.49
N LEU A 510 -3.82 -35.92 -22.84
CA LEU A 510 -3.40 -34.76 -22.05
C LEU A 510 -2.56 -35.20 -20.85
N PRO A 511 -1.45 -34.50 -20.56
CA PRO A 511 -0.64 -34.79 -19.40
C PRO A 511 -1.40 -34.47 -18.10
N LYS A 512 -1.17 -35.27 -17.06
CA LYS A 512 -1.63 -34.92 -15.71
C LYS A 512 -0.70 -33.89 -15.13
N VAL A 513 -1.10 -32.63 -15.17
CA VAL A 513 -0.39 -31.52 -14.54
C VAL A 513 -0.98 -31.28 -13.13
N GLU A 514 -0.13 -31.20 -12.13
CA GLU A 514 -0.58 -31.01 -10.75
C GLU A 514 -1.40 -29.70 -10.62
N LYS A 515 -2.53 -29.76 -9.96
CA LYS A 515 -3.48 -28.64 -9.76
C LYS A 515 -3.97 -27.99 -11.07
N THR A 516 -4.09 -28.80 -12.16
CA THR A 516 -4.58 -28.30 -13.43
C THR A 516 -5.61 -29.29 -14.02
N GLU A 517 -6.72 -28.73 -14.50
CA GLU A 517 -7.77 -29.48 -15.20
C GLU A 517 -7.91 -28.97 -16.64
N PHE A 518 -7.99 -29.90 -17.60
CA PHE A 518 -8.22 -29.58 -18.99
C PHE A 518 -9.59 -30.04 -19.43
N TYR A 519 -10.36 -29.15 -20.03
CA TYR A 519 -11.57 -29.45 -20.76
C TYR A 519 -11.26 -29.37 -22.24
N VAL A 520 -11.84 -30.26 -23.03
CA VAL A 520 -11.62 -30.32 -24.49
C VAL A 520 -12.91 -29.91 -25.20
N ASP A 521 -12.83 -28.88 -26.03
CA ASP A 521 -13.95 -28.32 -26.80
C ASP A 521 -13.62 -28.33 -28.30
N VAL A 522 -14.62 -28.60 -29.16
CA VAL A 522 -14.46 -28.61 -30.60
C VAL A 522 -15.21 -27.45 -31.21
N GLN A 523 -14.51 -26.62 -31.98
CA GLN A 523 -15.05 -25.37 -32.50
C GLN A 523 -14.65 -25.16 -33.96
N ALA A 524 -15.53 -24.46 -34.71
CA ALA A 524 -15.23 -24.01 -36.07
C ALA A 524 -14.54 -22.64 -36.02
N LEU A 525 -13.23 -22.60 -36.33
CA LEU A 525 -12.40 -21.39 -36.22
C LEU A 525 -11.89 -20.88 -37.57
N GLY A 526 -12.28 -21.56 -38.66
CA GLY A 526 -11.75 -21.32 -40.00
C GLY A 526 -10.41 -22.02 -40.28
N VAL A 527 -10.13 -22.20 -41.55
CA VAL A 527 -8.97 -23.00 -42.01
C VAL A 527 -7.62 -22.39 -41.67
N GLN A 528 -7.55 -21.07 -41.52
CA GLN A 528 -6.32 -20.32 -41.28
C GLN A 528 -5.95 -20.20 -39.76
N ALA A 529 -6.90 -20.50 -38.88
CA ALA A 529 -6.63 -20.48 -37.45
C ALA A 529 -5.82 -21.72 -37.01
N LEU A 530 -5.18 -21.66 -35.85
CA LEU A 530 -4.40 -22.75 -35.29
C LEU A 530 -5.26 -24.03 -35.14
N PRO A 531 -4.67 -25.23 -35.34
CA PRO A 531 -5.39 -26.48 -35.17
C PRO A 531 -5.86 -26.77 -33.77
N VAL A 532 -5.04 -26.37 -32.77
CA VAL A 532 -5.29 -26.54 -31.35
C VAL A 532 -4.75 -25.31 -30.60
N LEU A 533 -5.51 -24.84 -29.62
CA LEU A 533 -5.09 -23.75 -28.74
C LEU A 533 -5.64 -23.99 -27.34
N ILE A 534 -5.00 -23.36 -26.35
CA ILE A 534 -5.43 -23.41 -24.96
C ILE A 534 -5.95 -22.04 -24.57
N THR A 535 -7.14 -22.00 -23.94
CA THR A 535 -7.72 -20.78 -23.38
C THR A 535 -8.01 -20.98 -21.89
N GLN A 536 -8.10 -19.88 -21.12
CA GLN A 536 -8.38 -19.93 -19.70
C GLN A 536 -9.58 -19.03 -19.36
N SER A 537 -10.61 -19.60 -18.71
CA SER A 537 -11.80 -18.83 -18.30
C SER A 537 -11.43 -17.61 -17.47
N GLU A 538 -11.81 -16.43 -17.97
CA GLU A 538 -11.61 -15.13 -17.29
C GLU A 538 -12.20 -15.12 -15.88
N TYR A 539 -13.44 -15.63 -15.73
CA TYR A 539 -14.13 -15.65 -14.44
C TYR A 539 -13.37 -16.47 -13.39
N MET A 540 -12.98 -17.71 -13.71
CA MET A 540 -12.28 -18.58 -12.76
C MET A 540 -10.91 -18.02 -12.38
N ARG A 541 -10.19 -17.46 -13.35
CA ARG A 541 -8.90 -16.83 -13.12
C ARG A 541 -9.02 -15.64 -12.17
N ARG A 542 -9.97 -14.72 -12.42
CA ARG A 542 -10.19 -13.57 -11.54
C ARG A 542 -10.60 -13.95 -10.13
N MET A 543 -11.46 -14.97 -9.99
CA MET A 543 -11.86 -15.47 -8.66
C MET A 543 -10.64 -15.99 -7.89
N LYS A 544 -9.75 -16.71 -8.58
CA LYS A 544 -8.52 -17.22 -7.98
C LYS A 544 -7.52 -16.13 -7.63
N GLU A 545 -7.36 -15.12 -8.45
CA GLU A 545 -6.53 -13.95 -8.16
C GLU A 545 -7.08 -13.15 -6.98
N ALA A 546 -8.38 -12.87 -6.97
CA ALA A 546 -9.04 -12.16 -5.87
C ALA A 546 -8.90 -12.91 -4.53
N SER A 547 -8.89 -14.24 -4.56
CA SER A 547 -8.75 -15.08 -3.36
C SER A 547 -7.40 -14.92 -2.63
N LYS A 548 -6.37 -14.40 -3.32
CA LYS A 548 -5.06 -14.09 -2.70
C LYS A 548 -5.13 -12.89 -1.76
N PHE A 549 -6.11 -12.01 -1.96
CA PHE A 549 -6.26 -10.75 -1.21
C PHE A 549 -7.46 -10.74 -0.26
N GLN A 550 -8.41 -11.68 -0.39
CA GLN A 550 -9.63 -11.73 0.40
C GLN A 550 -9.72 -13.05 1.20
N ALA A 551 -9.58 -12.97 2.51
CA ALA A 551 -9.60 -14.13 3.41
C ALA A 551 -10.87 -15.01 3.30
N GLY A 552 -12.02 -14.44 2.89
CA GLY A 552 -13.28 -15.17 2.68
C GLY A 552 -13.32 -16.01 1.39
N MET A 553 -12.37 -15.87 0.47
CA MET A 553 -12.31 -16.55 -0.83
C MET A 553 -11.24 -17.67 -0.92
N SER A 554 -10.68 -18.10 0.20
CA SER A 554 -9.61 -19.13 0.26
C SER A 554 -9.96 -20.44 -0.44
N PHE A 555 -11.24 -20.77 -0.61
CA PHE A 555 -11.71 -21.92 -1.37
C PHE A 555 -11.24 -21.87 -2.83
N TYR A 556 -11.36 -20.72 -3.50
CA TYR A 556 -10.92 -20.56 -4.89
C TYR A 556 -9.41 -20.68 -5.06
N ALA A 557 -8.62 -20.30 -4.06
CA ALA A 557 -7.16 -20.45 -4.08
C ALA A 557 -6.70 -21.91 -4.14
N GLN A 558 -7.53 -22.83 -3.66
CA GLN A 558 -7.25 -24.27 -3.62
C GLN A 558 -7.77 -25.03 -4.84
N MET A 559 -8.64 -24.39 -5.65
CA MET A 559 -9.17 -25.02 -6.86
C MET A 559 -8.07 -25.20 -7.92
N PRO A 560 -8.12 -26.30 -8.72
CA PRO A 560 -7.22 -26.45 -9.85
C PRO A 560 -7.43 -25.32 -10.86
N ASP A 561 -6.38 -25.01 -11.62
CA ASP A 561 -6.51 -24.13 -12.78
C ASP A 561 -7.25 -24.86 -13.90
N ALA A 562 -8.33 -24.27 -14.38
CA ALA A 562 -9.15 -24.82 -15.45
C ALA A 562 -8.77 -24.19 -16.80
N TYR A 563 -8.40 -25.03 -17.74
CA TYR A 563 -8.07 -24.65 -19.11
C TYR A 563 -8.96 -25.36 -20.13
N ASN A 564 -9.25 -24.67 -21.22
CA ASN A 564 -9.93 -25.30 -22.37
C ASN A 564 -8.92 -25.57 -23.49
N LEU A 565 -8.77 -26.83 -23.87
CA LEU A 565 -8.10 -27.21 -25.10
C LEU A 565 -9.12 -27.14 -26.24
N VAL A 566 -9.00 -26.13 -27.09
CA VAL A 566 -9.93 -25.91 -28.21
C VAL A 566 -9.37 -26.56 -29.47
N LEU A 567 -10.14 -27.47 -30.06
CA LEU A 567 -9.84 -28.15 -31.32
C LEU A 567 -10.56 -27.46 -32.47
N ASN A 568 -9.82 -26.99 -33.46
CA ASN A 568 -10.38 -26.33 -34.62
C ASN A 568 -10.89 -27.35 -35.66
N SER A 569 -12.21 -27.57 -35.70
CA SER A 569 -12.85 -28.51 -36.62
C SER A 569 -12.66 -28.20 -38.10
N ASP A 570 -12.34 -26.97 -38.46
CA ASP A 570 -12.13 -26.54 -39.84
C ASP A 570 -10.70 -26.84 -40.32
N HIS A 571 -9.75 -27.01 -39.38
CA HIS A 571 -8.35 -27.14 -39.71
C HIS A 571 -8.06 -28.52 -40.37
N PRO A 572 -7.28 -28.59 -41.49
CA PRO A 572 -6.99 -29.83 -42.18
C PRO A 572 -6.38 -30.94 -41.32
N LEU A 573 -5.52 -30.60 -40.35
CA LEU A 573 -4.92 -31.58 -39.46
C LEU A 573 -5.94 -32.22 -38.52
N ILE A 574 -6.93 -31.48 -38.02
CA ILE A 574 -7.99 -32.02 -37.17
C ILE A 574 -8.94 -32.89 -37.99
N LYS A 575 -9.29 -32.48 -39.22
CA LYS A 575 -10.07 -33.30 -40.14
C LYS A 575 -9.37 -34.61 -40.46
N ASN A 576 -8.06 -34.57 -40.72
CA ASN A 576 -7.26 -35.77 -40.99
C ASN A 576 -7.23 -36.73 -39.79
N VAL A 577 -7.09 -36.19 -38.54
CA VAL A 577 -7.16 -37.01 -37.33
C VAL A 577 -8.50 -37.73 -37.23
N LEU A 578 -9.62 -37.03 -37.50
CA LEU A 578 -10.96 -37.60 -37.47
C LEU A 578 -11.16 -38.66 -38.56
N GLU A 579 -10.71 -38.38 -39.79
CA GLU A 579 -10.80 -39.34 -40.92
C GLU A 579 -10.02 -40.60 -40.61
N ASN A 580 -8.82 -40.51 -40.07
CA ASN A 580 -8.01 -41.67 -39.70
C ASN A 580 -8.62 -42.43 -38.53
N GLU A 581 -9.14 -41.74 -37.50
CA GLU A 581 -9.86 -42.38 -36.41
C GLU A 581 -11.07 -43.18 -36.91
N ASN A 582 -11.92 -42.56 -37.72
CA ASN A 582 -13.08 -43.20 -38.31
C ASN A 582 -12.72 -44.43 -39.17
N LYS A 583 -11.55 -44.39 -39.85
CA LYS A 583 -11.07 -45.52 -40.66
C LYS A 583 -10.49 -46.63 -39.79
N GLU A 584 -9.64 -46.33 -38.83
CA GLU A 584 -8.92 -47.35 -38.05
C GLU A 584 -9.78 -47.95 -36.94
N CYS A 585 -10.72 -47.19 -36.36
CA CYS A 585 -11.57 -47.67 -35.28
C CYS A 585 -12.94 -48.19 -35.72
N ALA A 586 -13.33 -48.06 -36.98
CA ALA A 586 -14.68 -48.37 -37.49
C ALA A 586 -15.17 -49.77 -37.06
N ASP A 587 -14.36 -50.78 -37.26
CA ASP A 587 -14.76 -52.19 -36.99
C ASP A 587 -14.95 -52.47 -35.50
N GLN A 588 -14.20 -51.77 -34.64
CA GLN A 588 -14.27 -51.92 -33.20
C GLN A 588 -15.37 -51.06 -32.60
N LEU A 589 -15.59 -49.82 -33.11
CA LEU A 589 -16.59 -48.86 -32.59
C LEU A 589 -18.03 -49.27 -33.02
N LYS A 590 -18.23 -49.77 -34.20
CA LYS A 590 -19.56 -50.06 -34.73
C LYS A 590 -20.43 -50.95 -33.82
N PRO A 591 -19.97 -52.11 -33.28
CA PRO A 591 -20.78 -52.89 -32.35
C PRO A 591 -21.05 -52.17 -31.04
N VAL A 592 -20.05 -51.48 -30.46
CA VAL A 592 -20.17 -50.77 -29.18
C VAL A 592 -21.15 -49.61 -29.30
N VAL A 593 -21.07 -48.79 -30.35
CA VAL A 593 -21.99 -47.68 -30.61
C VAL A 593 -23.43 -48.20 -30.88
N SER A 594 -23.58 -49.32 -31.55
CA SER A 594 -24.92 -49.90 -31.78
C SER A 594 -25.56 -50.38 -30.48
N GLU A 595 -24.80 -51.07 -29.63
CA GLU A 595 -25.27 -51.50 -28.30
C GLU A 595 -25.58 -50.30 -27.39
N LEU A 596 -24.71 -49.28 -27.34
CA LEU A 596 -24.90 -48.08 -26.59
C LEU A 596 -26.21 -47.34 -26.96
N LYS A 597 -26.49 -47.19 -28.27
CA LYS A 597 -27.76 -46.60 -28.75
C LYS A 597 -28.97 -47.41 -28.32
N GLY A 598 -28.86 -48.78 -28.34
CA GLY A 598 -29.93 -49.66 -27.86
C GLY A 598 -30.21 -49.49 -26.37
N LEU A 599 -29.16 -49.39 -25.55
CA LEU A 599 -29.27 -49.20 -24.13
C LEU A 599 -29.81 -47.77 -23.75
N GLU A 600 -29.35 -46.75 -24.47
CA GLU A 600 -29.86 -45.39 -24.28
C GLU A 600 -31.34 -45.25 -24.65
N ALA A 601 -31.77 -45.90 -25.73
CA ALA A 601 -33.19 -46.00 -26.10
C ALA A 601 -34.02 -46.73 -25.04
N ARG A 602 -33.48 -47.84 -24.44
CA ARG A 602 -34.12 -48.56 -23.34
C ARG A 602 -34.24 -47.68 -22.08
N LEU A 603 -33.17 -46.98 -21.70
CA LEU A 603 -33.18 -46.11 -20.56
C LEU A 603 -34.21 -44.97 -20.73
N ALA A 604 -34.27 -44.36 -21.93
CA ALA A 604 -35.28 -43.36 -22.24
C ALA A 604 -36.72 -43.88 -22.12
N ALA A 605 -37.00 -45.11 -22.59
CA ALA A 605 -38.28 -45.76 -22.44
C ALA A 605 -38.63 -46.04 -20.96
N LEU A 606 -37.66 -46.47 -20.15
CA LEU A 606 -37.81 -46.66 -18.71
C LEU A 606 -38.17 -45.34 -17.98
N HIS A 607 -37.46 -44.31 -18.29
CA HIS A 607 -37.74 -42.96 -17.74
C HIS A 607 -39.10 -42.45 -18.18
N GLN A 608 -39.55 -42.72 -19.41
CA GLN A 608 -40.87 -42.33 -19.88
C GLN A 608 -41.98 -43.08 -19.16
N THR A 609 -41.78 -44.36 -18.80
CA THR A 609 -42.77 -45.16 -18.02
C THR A 609 -42.83 -44.70 -16.55
N GLN A 610 -41.76 -44.09 -16.03
CA GLN A 610 -41.72 -43.54 -14.69
C GLN A 610 -42.19 -42.09 -14.62
N ASN A 611 -42.27 -41.40 -15.78
CA ASN A 611 -42.70 -40.02 -15.88
C ASN A 611 -44.17 -39.87 -15.46
N GLY A 612 -44.44 -39.06 -14.43
CA GLY A 612 -45.79 -38.88 -13.84
C GLY A 612 -46.09 -39.78 -12.65
N LYS A 613 -45.28 -40.81 -12.36
CA LYS A 613 -45.39 -41.60 -11.12
C LYS A 613 -44.79 -40.86 -9.95
N LYS A 614 -45.36 -40.96 -8.75
CA LYS A 614 -44.72 -40.49 -7.53
C LYS A 614 -43.54 -41.42 -7.17
N PRO A 615 -42.54 -40.95 -6.45
CA PRO A 615 -41.39 -41.78 -6.06
C PRO A 615 -41.75 -43.08 -5.33
N GLU A 616 -42.87 -43.09 -4.65
CA GLU A 616 -43.43 -44.25 -3.90
C GLU A 616 -44.14 -45.27 -4.82
N GLU A 617 -44.54 -44.86 -6.00
CA GLU A 617 -45.22 -45.67 -7.00
C GLU A 617 -44.26 -46.38 -7.96
N ILE A 618 -42.96 -46.02 -7.91
CA ILE A 618 -41.89 -46.67 -8.71
C ILE A 618 -41.44 -47.91 -7.93
N THR A 619 -41.67 -49.08 -8.53
CA THR A 619 -41.29 -50.36 -7.92
C THR A 619 -39.77 -50.52 -7.77
N GLN A 620 -39.33 -51.37 -6.85
CA GLN A 620 -37.90 -51.65 -6.69
C GLN A 620 -37.31 -52.30 -7.96
N GLU A 621 -38.07 -53.14 -8.66
CA GLU A 621 -37.68 -53.77 -9.95
C GLU A 621 -37.42 -52.68 -11.01
N GLU A 622 -38.30 -51.68 -11.13
CA GLU A 622 -38.12 -50.56 -12.07
C GLU A 622 -36.85 -49.71 -11.73
N LYS A 623 -36.56 -49.53 -10.47
CA LYS A 623 -35.34 -48.84 -10.02
C LYS A 623 -34.07 -49.63 -10.34
N ASP A 624 -34.11 -50.91 -10.08
CA ASP A 624 -33.01 -51.84 -10.31
C ASP A 624 -32.74 -52.00 -11.83
N GLU A 625 -33.79 -52.00 -12.68
CA GLU A 625 -33.65 -52.04 -14.14
C GLU A 625 -33.01 -50.74 -14.70
N VAL A 626 -33.43 -49.55 -14.20
CA VAL A 626 -32.79 -48.28 -14.57
C VAL A 626 -31.32 -48.31 -14.18
N LYS A 627 -31.02 -48.70 -12.94
CA LYS A 627 -29.64 -48.73 -12.43
C LYS A 627 -28.76 -49.70 -13.24
N THR A 628 -29.29 -50.89 -13.55
CA THR A 628 -28.57 -51.89 -14.36
C THR A 628 -28.31 -51.40 -15.79
N THR A 629 -29.31 -50.71 -16.37
CA THR A 629 -29.19 -50.12 -17.71
C THR A 629 -28.17 -48.98 -17.72
N GLU A 630 -28.19 -48.12 -16.70
CA GLU A 630 -27.19 -47.04 -16.53
C GLU A 630 -25.76 -47.62 -16.40
N GLN A 631 -25.59 -48.67 -15.60
CA GLN A 631 -24.29 -49.36 -15.47
C GLN A 631 -23.81 -49.92 -16.81
N SER A 632 -24.71 -50.59 -17.57
CA SER A 632 -24.37 -51.12 -18.90
C SER A 632 -24.00 -50.00 -19.90
N ILE A 633 -24.68 -48.86 -19.84
CA ILE A 633 -24.34 -47.68 -20.65
C ILE A 633 -22.93 -47.18 -20.30
N GLU A 634 -22.61 -47.10 -19.01
CA GLU A 634 -21.28 -46.63 -18.56
C GLU A 634 -20.17 -47.62 -18.97
N GLU A 635 -20.43 -48.92 -18.91
CA GLU A 635 -19.50 -49.96 -19.42
C GLU A 635 -19.25 -49.83 -20.92
N GLN A 636 -20.29 -49.59 -21.72
CA GLN A 636 -20.11 -49.42 -23.17
C GLN A 636 -19.47 -48.08 -23.51
N ARG A 637 -19.74 -47.01 -22.75
CA ARG A 637 -19.03 -45.74 -22.88
C ARG A 637 -17.54 -45.91 -22.58
N THR A 638 -17.22 -46.63 -21.51
CA THR A 638 -15.82 -46.93 -21.16
C THR A 638 -15.11 -47.69 -22.27
N LYS A 639 -15.73 -48.76 -22.81
CA LYS A 639 -15.18 -49.49 -23.93
C LYS A 639 -14.96 -48.62 -25.18
N LYS A 640 -15.94 -47.77 -25.51
CA LYS A 640 -15.81 -46.79 -26.59
C LYS A 640 -14.61 -45.86 -26.36
N ASN A 641 -14.50 -45.33 -25.17
CA ASN A 641 -13.41 -44.42 -24.80
C ASN A 641 -12.04 -45.10 -24.84
N ASP A 642 -11.94 -46.35 -24.42
CA ASP A 642 -10.70 -47.12 -24.44
C ASP A 642 -10.21 -47.42 -25.88
N ILE A 643 -11.13 -47.70 -26.82
CA ILE A 643 -10.82 -47.87 -28.23
C ILE A 643 -10.22 -46.59 -28.80
N ILE A 644 -10.88 -45.45 -28.57
CA ILE A 644 -10.43 -44.11 -29.01
C ILE A 644 -9.09 -43.77 -28.40
N ALA A 645 -8.93 -43.99 -27.08
CA ALA A 645 -7.67 -43.72 -26.37
C ALA A 645 -6.52 -44.59 -26.91
N SER A 646 -6.75 -45.85 -27.28
CA SER A 646 -5.74 -46.73 -27.90
C SER A 646 -5.27 -46.17 -29.24
N TYR A 647 -6.20 -45.72 -30.09
CA TYR A 647 -5.87 -45.04 -31.33
C TYR A 647 -5.05 -43.79 -31.08
N ALA A 648 -5.53 -42.91 -30.20
CA ALA A 648 -4.89 -41.64 -29.89
C ALA A 648 -3.45 -41.85 -29.36
N LYS A 649 -3.22 -42.88 -28.56
CA LYS A 649 -1.91 -43.20 -28.00
C LYS A 649 -0.87 -43.53 -29.09
N GLY A 650 -1.29 -44.11 -30.21
CA GLY A 650 -0.43 -44.40 -31.35
C GLY A 650 -0.28 -43.24 -32.34
N ASN A 651 -1.05 -42.17 -32.18
CA ASN A 651 -1.12 -41.09 -33.16
C ASN A 651 -0.17 -39.94 -32.82
N ASN A 652 0.96 -39.85 -33.52
CA ASN A 652 1.97 -38.81 -33.33
C ASN A 652 1.44 -37.39 -33.60
N VAL A 653 0.46 -37.22 -34.48
CA VAL A 653 -0.11 -35.89 -34.78
C VAL A 653 -0.88 -35.35 -33.58
N ILE A 654 -1.68 -36.17 -32.89
CA ILE A 654 -2.40 -35.78 -31.68
C ILE A 654 -1.40 -35.29 -30.60
N HIS A 655 -0.37 -36.10 -30.33
CA HIS A 655 0.66 -35.73 -29.36
C HIS A 655 1.37 -34.42 -29.73
N GLN A 656 1.71 -34.25 -31.01
CA GLN A 656 2.40 -33.05 -31.49
C GLN A 656 1.53 -31.81 -31.34
N LEU A 657 0.24 -31.91 -31.66
CA LEU A 657 -0.70 -30.76 -31.53
C LEU A 657 -0.95 -30.36 -30.07
N ILE A 658 -1.10 -31.37 -29.18
CA ILE A 658 -1.21 -31.11 -27.74
C ILE A 658 0.05 -30.41 -27.21
N ASP A 659 1.22 -30.95 -27.54
CA ASP A 659 2.48 -30.44 -27.05
C ASP A 659 2.79 -29.03 -27.60
N LEU A 660 2.41 -28.73 -28.84
CA LEU A 660 2.50 -27.38 -29.41
C LEU A 660 1.64 -26.36 -28.60
N ALA A 661 0.40 -26.75 -28.29
CA ALA A 661 -0.49 -25.87 -27.50
C ALA A 661 0.02 -25.70 -26.08
N LEU A 662 0.56 -26.72 -25.44
CA LEU A 662 1.19 -26.64 -24.11
C LEU A 662 2.46 -25.80 -24.14
N LEU A 663 3.30 -25.92 -25.18
CA LEU A 663 4.51 -25.14 -25.35
C LEU A 663 4.21 -23.64 -25.47
N GLN A 664 3.20 -23.31 -26.29
CA GLN A 664 2.74 -21.91 -26.48
C GLN A 664 2.30 -21.26 -25.17
N ASN A 665 1.79 -22.04 -24.21
CA ASN A 665 1.36 -21.58 -22.90
C ASN A 665 2.40 -21.78 -21.79
N GLY A 666 3.66 -22.10 -22.13
CA GLY A 666 4.73 -22.29 -21.16
C GLY A 666 4.56 -23.53 -20.24
N MET A 667 3.62 -24.43 -20.58
CA MET A 667 3.28 -25.62 -19.79
C MET A 667 4.12 -26.83 -20.14
N LEU A 668 4.80 -26.84 -21.30
CA LEU A 668 5.63 -27.96 -21.74
C LEU A 668 7.07 -27.80 -21.23
N LYS A 669 7.50 -28.68 -20.32
CA LYS A 669 8.82 -28.59 -19.66
C LYS A 669 9.45 -29.98 -19.49
N GLY A 670 10.76 -30.02 -19.24
CA GLY A 670 11.49 -31.24 -18.88
C GLY A 670 11.42 -32.35 -19.91
N ALA A 671 11.15 -33.59 -19.50
CA ALA A 671 11.11 -34.75 -20.33
C ALA A 671 10.04 -34.68 -21.45
N ALA A 672 8.92 -34.00 -21.19
CA ALA A 672 7.88 -33.81 -22.21
C ALA A 672 8.38 -32.91 -23.35
N LEU A 673 9.09 -31.83 -23.04
CA LEU A 673 9.72 -30.95 -24.05
C LEU A 673 10.78 -31.73 -24.87
N ASP A 674 11.63 -32.56 -24.25
CA ASP A 674 12.60 -33.37 -24.95
C ASP A 674 11.93 -34.37 -25.92
N SER A 675 10.87 -35.01 -25.46
CA SER A 675 10.08 -35.93 -26.31
C SER A 675 9.42 -35.24 -27.50
N PHE A 676 8.88 -34.02 -27.27
CA PHE A 676 8.31 -33.17 -28.31
C PHE A 676 9.37 -32.80 -29.36
N LEU A 677 10.56 -32.35 -28.92
CA LEU A 677 11.65 -31.99 -29.85
C LEU A 677 12.09 -33.16 -30.70
N LYS A 678 12.26 -34.38 -30.12
CA LYS A 678 12.62 -35.59 -30.84
C LYS A 678 11.56 -35.97 -31.90
N ARG A 679 10.28 -35.96 -31.50
CA ARG A 679 9.17 -36.25 -32.42
C ARG A 679 9.08 -35.17 -33.52
N SER A 680 9.30 -33.90 -33.22
CA SER A 680 9.33 -32.82 -34.22
C SER A 680 10.40 -33.05 -35.27
N VAL A 681 11.62 -33.46 -34.89
CA VAL A 681 12.71 -33.78 -35.81
C VAL A 681 12.35 -34.99 -36.69
N ASP A 682 11.72 -36.03 -36.13
CA ASP A 682 11.33 -37.20 -36.89
C ASP A 682 10.18 -36.91 -37.88
N MET A 683 9.32 -35.95 -37.59
CA MET A 683 8.24 -35.52 -38.51
C MET A 683 8.73 -34.61 -39.65
N ILE A 684 9.91 -34.01 -39.55
CA ILE A 684 10.52 -33.18 -40.60
C ILE A 684 11.33 -34.03 -41.59
N LYS A 685 11.79 -35.20 -41.18
CA LYS A 685 12.47 -36.16 -42.06
C LYS A 685 11.47 -36.83 -43.03
#